data_feee855fc5034b7564cabae2150bbc9d
#
_entry.id   feee855fc5034b7564cabae2150bbc9d
#
_cell.length_a   1.000
_cell.length_b   1.000
_cell.length_c   1.000
_cell.angle_alpha   90.00
_cell.angle_beta   90.00
_cell.angle_gamma   90.00
#
_symmetry.space_group_name_H-M   'P 1'
#
loop_
_entity.id
_entity.type
_entity.pdbx_description
1 polymer ?
#
loop_
_entity_poly.entity_id
_entity_poly.type
_entity_poly.pdbx_seq_one_letter_code
_entity_poly.pdbx_strand_id
1 'polypeptide(L)'
;TLLCGEIHYFRVPKHLWRDRLLKLKRAGGNCVSTYIPWNWHDPREKVVNFTDGTSQWHVASYYSRDLASFLELAGELGLRVIARPGPYICSEWDSGGHPNWIYTKAMRLRSLDPGYFKHVVEWYNSVLNILKPYVEREIVIGIQVENEYFWGNEKYIEKLAEIVEEKLPGVLVFTNEDPYLTRIPNTIDLYPSPWDMRQFDDRLRSYLSSQPGLFKMIMELEGGWFKSSRYGYYPTNRLSIPPEWTEILLKTAVGMGLNNINIYMFHGGSNPGYYTAKYLASSYDFEACIREWGELSERYYRVKRVFTFLNGFQELVTSLKPGETVKTASTCSELLQRVGDHGKIAVLRNTGDNLCYQRLINRGEIIPMWTPIRVPPRYAKIVLLDLVVEGTPFKLVYTSGEALLMKRLGDTVVMIIYGDHGEYTETAVEVEGGVLDVDIQGDVLIRREGERAYLVVNHTHGEHLAIVKSTRGQNLLLIFTCRCRAEKTWIVDEDLVLISNIYYIGDSRIDEGKVVINAELDEDSCGRLLVVTSREIEAISLEDLDLDLTRLSKYVYATHIPLSMCRSGKNTYHPLEYRLLEDPVFHTLTSINPSSPLLKNGFYENGIYVYRLRLHLDKKQLGDLLDKHLALIGFSDYAVVSINNEYAGSGYHYIEMSADSLREGVNEVTVILESTGHPNDGLLYVPNGIYGGVYLGRVGEIRLYKWRKTGFEIPYGPGFDLAEFIANPEPVIKALQE
;
A
#
# COMPACT_ATOMS: atom_id res chain seq x y z
N THR A 1 -17.09 -9.75 -0.60
CA THR A 1 -16.12 -8.67 -0.97
C THR A 1 -14.82 -8.83 -0.21
N LEU A 2 -13.69 -8.67 -0.89
CA LEU A 2 -12.38 -8.57 -0.29
C LEU A 2 -11.90 -7.13 -0.37
N LEU A 3 -11.77 -6.49 0.79
CA LEU A 3 -11.31 -5.11 0.95
C LEU A 3 -9.95 -5.17 1.63
N CYS A 4 -8.90 -5.27 0.82
CA CYS A 4 -7.56 -5.52 1.29
C CYS A 4 -6.71 -4.24 1.32
N GLY A 5 -5.73 -4.26 2.19
CA GLY A 5 -4.64 -3.29 2.18
C GLY A 5 -3.30 -4.01 2.16
N GLU A 6 -2.39 -3.57 1.30
CA GLU A 6 -1.04 -4.09 1.26
C GLU A 6 -0.22 -3.55 2.43
N ILE A 7 0.26 -4.45 3.29
CA ILE A 7 1.15 -4.14 4.43
C ILE A 7 2.26 -5.19 4.46
N HIS A 8 3.48 -4.75 4.27
CA HIS A 8 4.64 -5.63 4.23
C HIS A 8 5.23 -5.81 5.63
N TYR A 9 5.00 -6.98 6.28
CA TYR A 9 5.50 -7.26 7.63
C TYR A 9 7.02 -7.04 7.76
N PHE A 10 7.78 -7.30 6.70
CA PHE A 10 9.23 -7.15 6.65
C PHE A 10 9.70 -5.67 6.55
N ARG A 11 8.78 -4.73 6.26
CA ARG A 11 9.01 -3.28 6.23
C ARG A 11 8.50 -2.56 7.47
N VAL A 12 7.94 -3.29 8.42
CA VAL A 12 7.35 -2.74 9.65
C VAL A 12 8.02 -3.40 10.85
N PRO A 13 8.56 -2.63 11.82
CA PRO A 13 9.05 -3.18 13.08
C PRO A 13 7.98 -4.06 13.76
N LYS A 14 8.36 -5.23 14.28
CA LYS A 14 7.42 -6.23 14.79
C LYS A 14 6.44 -5.68 15.82
N HIS A 15 6.90 -4.83 16.75
CA HIS A 15 6.07 -4.25 17.80
C HIS A 15 4.99 -3.28 17.27
N LEU A 16 5.10 -2.83 16.00
CA LEU A 16 4.12 -1.96 15.35
C LEU A 16 3.12 -2.72 14.47
N TRP A 17 3.27 -4.04 14.26
CA TRP A 17 2.37 -4.81 13.40
C TRP A 17 0.91 -4.68 13.82
N ARG A 18 0.63 -4.79 15.15
CA ARG A 18 -0.72 -4.70 15.67
C ARG A 18 -1.37 -3.36 15.36
N ASP A 19 -0.65 -2.26 15.55
CA ASP A 19 -1.14 -0.90 15.24
C ASP A 19 -1.50 -0.77 13.75
N ARG A 20 -0.62 -1.20 12.85
CA ARG A 20 -0.83 -1.09 11.41
C ARG A 20 -2.01 -1.96 10.92
N LEU A 21 -2.11 -3.18 11.40
CA LEU A 21 -3.22 -4.09 11.08
C LEU A 21 -4.55 -3.60 11.68
N LEU A 22 -4.56 -3.09 12.90
CA LEU A 22 -5.76 -2.51 13.51
C LEU A 22 -6.23 -1.26 12.75
N LYS A 23 -5.32 -0.41 12.31
CA LYS A 23 -5.64 0.75 11.47
C LYS A 23 -6.27 0.33 10.15
N LEU A 24 -5.80 -0.74 9.50
CA LEU A 24 -6.45 -1.30 8.32
C LEU A 24 -7.88 -1.79 8.65
N LYS A 25 -8.06 -2.55 9.72
CA LYS A 25 -9.39 -3.00 10.17
C LYS A 25 -10.32 -1.82 10.44
N ARG A 26 -9.84 -0.78 11.12
CA ARG A 26 -10.62 0.45 11.41
C ARG A 26 -10.99 1.25 10.17
N ALA A 27 -10.25 1.09 9.08
CA ALA A 27 -10.64 1.63 7.77
C ALA A 27 -11.73 0.82 7.08
N GLY A 28 -12.20 -0.27 7.66
CA GLY A 28 -13.15 -1.19 7.04
C GLY A 28 -12.48 -2.27 6.19
N GLY A 29 -11.16 -2.41 6.24
CA GLY A 29 -10.45 -3.53 5.62
C GLY A 29 -10.80 -4.84 6.33
N ASN A 30 -11.03 -5.91 5.55
CA ASN A 30 -11.28 -7.26 6.03
C ASN A 30 -10.19 -8.25 5.62
N CYS A 31 -9.20 -7.75 4.91
CA CYS A 31 -8.10 -8.53 4.36
C CYS A 31 -6.81 -7.72 4.36
N VAL A 32 -5.69 -8.35 4.71
CA VAL A 32 -4.34 -7.83 4.50
C VAL A 32 -3.65 -8.64 3.41
N SER A 33 -3.00 -7.96 2.47
CA SER A 33 -2.09 -8.58 1.51
C SER A 33 -0.65 -8.30 1.89
N THR A 34 0.23 -9.29 1.69
CA THR A 34 1.66 -9.11 1.95
C THR A 34 2.51 -9.98 1.04
N TYR A 35 3.59 -9.42 0.51
CA TYR A 35 4.66 -10.19 -0.08
C TYR A 35 5.44 -10.97 0.97
N ILE A 36 6.11 -12.03 0.52
CA ILE A 36 7.05 -12.83 1.33
C ILE A 36 8.35 -12.93 0.54
N PRO A 37 9.32 -12.01 0.75
CA PRO A 37 10.52 -11.95 -0.06
C PRO A 37 11.43 -13.15 0.20
N TRP A 38 11.84 -13.85 -0.86
CA TRP A 38 12.70 -15.01 -0.74
C TRP A 38 14.06 -14.63 -0.13
N ASN A 39 14.71 -13.53 -0.59
CA ASN A 39 16.01 -13.10 -0.06
C ASN A 39 15.98 -12.65 1.41
N TRP A 40 14.81 -12.22 1.92
CA TRP A 40 14.65 -11.89 3.34
C TRP A 40 14.75 -13.13 4.22
N HIS A 41 14.19 -14.24 3.74
CA HIS A 41 14.14 -15.50 4.48
C HIS A 41 15.29 -16.45 4.15
N ASP A 42 15.92 -16.33 2.98
CA ASP A 42 17.01 -17.19 2.50
C ASP A 42 18.20 -16.34 1.98
N PRO A 43 18.82 -15.51 2.85
CA PRO A 43 19.89 -14.60 2.46
C PRO A 43 21.15 -15.32 2.00
N ARG A 44 21.34 -16.59 2.40
CA ARG A 44 22.43 -17.48 2.00
C ARG A 44 21.87 -18.83 1.62
N GLU A 45 22.38 -19.41 0.56
CA GLU A 45 21.88 -20.67 0.03
C GLU A 45 21.67 -21.73 1.12
N LYS A 46 20.44 -22.26 1.23
CA LYS A 46 19.99 -23.25 2.22
C LYS A 46 19.95 -22.78 3.67
N VAL A 47 19.92 -21.48 3.90
CA VAL A 47 19.79 -20.89 5.25
C VAL A 47 18.42 -20.22 5.37
N VAL A 48 17.34 -21.00 5.17
CA VAL A 48 15.98 -20.50 5.27
C VAL A 48 15.59 -20.25 6.73
N ASN A 49 15.14 -19.03 7.05
CA ASN A 49 14.77 -18.62 8.39
C ASN A 49 13.45 -17.87 8.43
N PHE A 50 12.49 -18.38 9.19
CA PHE A 50 11.18 -17.76 9.49
C PHE A 50 11.02 -17.40 10.98
N THR A 51 12.11 -17.24 11.70
CA THR A 51 12.10 -16.91 13.13
C THR A 51 12.96 -15.69 13.43
N ASP A 52 12.75 -15.08 14.59
CA ASP A 52 13.57 -13.96 15.09
C ASP A 52 14.94 -14.40 15.65
N GLY A 53 15.36 -15.65 15.41
CA GLY A 53 16.62 -16.17 15.90
C GLY A 53 17.82 -15.38 15.40
N THR A 54 18.70 -15.04 16.33
CA THR A 54 20.04 -14.46 16.24
C THR A 54 20.58 -14.24 14.82
N SER A 55 20.03 -13.29 14.08
CA SER A 55 20.75 -12.77 12.94
C SER A 55 21.91 -11.93 13.47
N GLN A 56 23.13 -12.20 13.03
CA GLN A 56 24.32 -11.41 13.34
C GLN A 56 24.25 -9.97 12.82
N TRP A 57 23.08 -9.51 12.34
CA TRP A 57 22.84 -8.26 11.66
C TRP A 57 22.13 -7.29 12.60
N HIS A 58 22.89 -6.40 13.22
CA HIS A 58 22.40 -5.41 14.18
C HIS A 58 21.37 -4.41 13.63
N VAL A 59 21.29 -4.22 12.31
CA VAL A 59 20.31 -3.32 11.67
C VAL A 59 18.89 -3.89 11.66
N ALA A 60 18.74 -5.21 11.79
CA ALA A 60 17.46 -5.90 11.71
C ALA A 60 16.82 -6.22 13.09
N SER A 61 17.33 -5.70 14.20
CA SER A 61 16.83 -6.06 15.55
C SER A 61 15.35 -5.67 15.78
N TYR A 62 14.80 -4.75 15.03
CA TYR A 62 13.40 -4.33 15.12
C TYR A 62 12.50 -4.96 14.05
N TYR A 63 13.08 -5.43 12.93
CA TYR A 63 12.38 -6.07 11.84
C TYR A 63 12.44 -7.57 11.97
N SER A 64 11.35 -8.24 11.65
CA SER A 64 11.19 -9.66 11.97
C SER A 64 11.04 -10.52 10.73
N ARG A 65 11.58 -11.73 10.78
CA ARG A 65 11.32 -12.83 9.84
C ARG A 65 10.19 -13.75 10.30
N ASP A 66 9.59 -13.48 11.45
CA ASP A 66 8.55 -14.31 12.06
C ASP A 66 7.20 -14.11 11.36
N LEU A 67 7.09 -14.67 10.15
CA LEU A 67 5.86 -14.66 9.35
C LEU A 67 4.69 -15.27 10.14
N ALA A 68 4.94 -16.34 10.90
CA ALA A 68 3.91 -17.03 11.66
C ALA A 68 3.22 -16.10 12.67
N SER A 69 3.99 -15.31 13.43
CA SER A 69 3.41 -14.32 14.36
C SER A 69 2.61 -13.22 13.65
N PHE A 70 3.02 -12.80 12.46
CA PHE A 70 2.25 -11.81 11.68
C PHE A 70 0.90 -12.37 11.23
N LEU A 71 0.88 -13.62 10.75
CA LEU A 71 -0.35 -14.31 10.32
C LEU A 71 -1.30 -14.56 11.49
N GLU A 72 -0.76 -14.98 12.64
CA GLU A 72 -1.54 -15.17 13.87
C GLU A 72 -2.21 -13.87 14.30
N LEU A 73 -1.46 -12.78 14.34
CA LEU A 73 -1.97 -11.47 14.72
C LEU A 73 -3.05 -10.95 13.74
N ALA A 74 -2.89 -11.18 12.43
CA ALA A 74 -3.93 -10.87 11.46
C ALA A 74 -5.22 -11.65 11.74
N GLY A 75 -5.10 -12.95 12.04
CA GLY A 75 -6.23 -13.81 12.42
C GLY A 75 -6.91 -13.36 13.71
N GLU A 76 -6.15 -13.02 14.77
CA GLU A 76 -6.68 -12.47 16.03
C GLU A 76 -7.49 -11.18 15.81
N LEU A 77 -7.05 -10.34 14.89
CA LEU A 77 -7.78 -9.13 14.51
C LEU A 77 -8.96 -9.39 13.56
N GLY A 78 -9.20 -10.64 13.14
CA GLY A 78 -10.26 -11.02 12.22
C GLY A 78 -10.00 -10.59 10.78
N LEU A 79 -8.73 -10.37 10.41
CA LEU A 79 -8.33 -10.10 9.03
C LEU A 79 -8.00 -11.41 8.31
N ARG A 80 -8.49 -11.56 7.09
CA ARG A 80 -8.00 -12.58 6.16
C ARG A 80 -6.67 -12.14 5.55
N VAL A 81 -5.91 -13.09 5.03
CA VAL A 81 -4.58 -12.81 4.44
C VAL A 81 -4.53 -13.33 3.01
N ILE A 82 -4.00 -12.51 2.10
CA ILE A 82 -3.49 -12.91 0.80
C ILE A 82 -1.96 -12.95 0.91
N ALA A 83 -1.37 -14.12 0.72
CA ALA A 83 0.06 -14.31 0.75
C ALA A 83 0.66 -14.30 -0.66
N ARG A 84 1.79 -13.60 -0.84
CA ARG A 84 2.44 -13.38 -2.14
C ARG A 84 3.91 -13.83 -2.07
N PRO A 85 4.21 -15.15 -2.11
CA PRO A 85 5.56 -15.69 -1.90
C PRO A 85 6.51 -15.53 -3.09
N GLY A 86 6.13 -14.86 -4.15
CA GLY A 86 6.92 -14.68 -5.35
C GLY A 86 6.95 -15.95 -6.24
N PRO A 87 8.16 -16.37 -6.70
CA PRO A 87 9.54 -16.08 -6.25
C PRO A 87 10.06 -14.67 -6.53
N TYR A 88 9.51 -13.99 -7.51
CA TYR A 88 9.73 -12.58 -7.80
C TYR A 88 8.59 -11.74 -7.23
N ILE A 89 8.89 -10.62 -6.60
CA ILE A 89 7.91 -9.75 -5.95
C ILE A 89 7.95 -8.30 -6.42
N CYS A 90 8.92 -7.90 -7.25
CA CYS A 90 9.18 -6.51 -7.61
C CYS A 90 9.32 -5.58 -6.38
N SER A 91 8.27 -4.88 -6.03
CA SER A 91 8.05 -4.17 -4.75
C SER A 91 9.17 -3.20 -4.37
N GLU A 92 9.92 -2.66 -5.34
CA GLU A 92 11.10 -1.81 -5.09
C GLU A 92 12.03 -2.39 -4.01
N TRP A 93 12.05 -3.74 -3.94
CA TRP A 93 12.85 -4.51 -3.01
C TRP A 93 14.11 -5.04 -3.67
N ASP A 94 15.17 -5.22 -2.91
CA ASP A 94 16.46 -5.71 -3.40
C ASP A 94 16.29 -6.98 -4.25
N SER A 95 16.83 -6.98 -5.47
CA SER A 95 16.76 -8.08 -6.43
C SER A 95 15.33 -8.54 -6.79
N GLY A 96 14.31 -7.69 -6.57
CA GLY A 96 12.91 -8.10 -6.72
C GLY A 96 12.53 -9.32 -5.87
N GLY A 97 13.20 -9.50 -4.73
CA GLY A 97 12.97 -10.58 -3.79
C GLY A 97 13.81 -11.84 -4.01
N HIS A 98 14.52 -11.97 -5.13
CA HIS A 98 15.42 -13.10 -5.34
C HIS A 98 16.64 -13.03 -4.40
N PRO A 99 17.10 -14.17 -3.86
CA PRO A 99 18.34 -14.21 -3.10
C PRO A 99 19.55 -13.83 -3.95
N ASN A 100 20.43 -12.97 -3.42
CA ASN A 100 21.60 -12.50 -4.17
C ASN A 100 22.57 -13.65 -4.55
N TRP A 101 22.64 -14.72 -3.76
CA TRP A 101 23.46 -15.90 -4.11
C TRP A 101 23.03 -16.59 -5.41
N ILE A 102 21.77 -16.40 -5.86
CA ILE A 102 21.26 -17.04 -7.09
C ILE A 102 21.98 -16.52 -8.35
N TYR A 103 22.42 -15.27 -8.33
CA TYR A 103 23.16 -14.64 -9.43
C TYR A 103 24.59 -15.17 -9.61
N THR A 104 25.08 -15.97 -8.66
CA THR A 104 26.38 -16.65 -8.82
C THR A 104 26.28 -17.90 -9.69
N LYS A 105 25.06 -18.31 -10.07
CA LYS A 105 24.77 -19.53 -10.80
C LYS A 105 24.34 -19.19 -12.23
N ALA A 106 24.83 -19.93 -13.20
CA ALA A 106 24.45 -19.77 -14.61
C ALA A 106 23.08 -20.41 -14.84
N MET A 107 22.00 -19.69 -14.56
CA MET A 107 20.62 -20.14 -14.77
C MET A 107 19.72 -18.98 -15.21
N ARG A 108 18.65 -19.33 -15.90
CA ARG A 108 17.65 -18.35 -16.33
C ARG A 108 16.58 -18.20 -15.25
N LEU A 109 16.53 -17.00 -14.64
CA LEU A 109 15.53 -16.68 -13.62
C LEU A 109 14.12 -16.59 -14.22
N ARG A 110 13.09 -16.65 -13.37
CA ARG A 110 11.67 -16.55 -13.72
C ARG A 110 11.30 -17.47 -14.91
N SER A 111 11.74 -18.73 -14.84
CA SER A 111 11.55 -19.71 -15.93
C SER A 111 11.58 -21.14 -15.43
N LEU A 112 11.28 -22.09 -16.32
CA LEU A 112 11.43 -23.53 -16.07
C LEU A 112 12.87 -24.03 -16.28
N ASP A 113 13.88 -23.18 -16.25
CA ASP A 113 15.28 -23.60 -16.21
C ASP A 113 15.47 -24.57 -15.03
N PRO A 114 15.95 -25.81 -15.27
CA PRO A 114 15.99 -26.83 -14.21
C PRO A 114 16.82 -26.42 -12.99
N GLY A 115 17.89 -25.64 -13.20
CA GLY A 115 18.73 -25.11 -12.12
C GLY A 115 17.94 -24.14 -11.24
N TYR A 116 17.28 -23.17 -11.86
CA TYR A 116 16.47 -22.18 -11.15
C TYR A 116 15.21 -22.80 -10.53
N PHE A 117 14.44 -23.55 -11.31
CA PHE A 117 13.15 -24.09 -10.86
C PHE A 117 13.28 -25.04 -9.67
N LYS A 118 14.41 -25.78 -9.58
CA LYS A 118 14.71 -26.59 -8.40
C LYS A 118 14.76 -25.74 -7.12
N HIS A 119 15.43 -24.60 -7.16
CA HIS A 119 15.52 -23.69 -6.00
C HIS A 119 14.16 -23.05 -5.68
N VAL A 120 13.36 -22.75 -6.71
CA VAL A 120 11.99 -22.25 -6.53
C VAL A 120 11.13 -23.30 -5.79
N VAL A 121 11.23 -24.57 -6.17
CA VAL A 121 10.51 -25.67 -5.48
C VAL A 121 10.96 -25.79 -4.02
N GLU A 122 12.25 -25.67 -3.74
CA GLU A 122 12.80 -25.68 -2.37
C GLU A 122 12.24 -24.49 -1.55
N TRP A 123 12.21 -23.29 -2.13
CA TRP A 123 11.62 -22.10 -1.55
C TRP A 123 10.12 -22.26 -1.25
N TYR A 124 9.34 -22.70 -2.27
CA TYR A 124 7.90 -22.91 -2.10
C TYR A 124 7.62 -23.98 -1.04
N ASN A 125 8.38 -25.06 -1.00
CA ASN A 125 8.26 -26.06 0.05
C ASN A 125 8.43 -25.47 1.45
N SER A 126 9.37 -24.56 1.62
CA SER A 126 9.64 -23.93 2.90
C SER A 126 8.53 -22.97 3.32
N VAL A 127 8.14 -22.04 2.43
CA VAL A 127 7.14 -21.02 2.75
C VAL A 127 5.74 -21.61 2.89
N LEU A 128 5.36 -22.57 2.01
CA LEU A 128 4.04 -23.20 2.08
C LEU A 128 3.85 -24.05 3.34
N ASN A 129 4.90 -24.64 3.89
CA ASN A 129 4.84 -25.32 5.17
C ASN A 129 4.49 -24.36 6.33
N ILE A 130 4.99 -23.09 6.28
CA ILE A 130 4.62 -22.06 7.26
C ILE A 130 3.16 -21.63 7.07
N LEU A 131 2.70 -21.50 5.80
CA LEU A 131 1.34 -21.02 5.49
C LEU A 131 0.26 -22.06 5.79
N LYS A 132 0.58 -23.36 5.71
CA LYS A 132 -0.38 -24.47 5.80
C LYS A 132 -1.33 -24.38 7.00
N PRO A 133 -0.89 -24.25 8.26
CA PRO A 133 -1.80 -24.17 9.40
C PRO A 133 -2.73 -22.95 9.36
N TYR A 134 -2.36 -21.89 8.67
CA TYR A 134 -3.17 -20.68 8.51
C TYR A 134 -4.17 -20.79 7.35
N VAL A 135 -3.87 -21.60 6.33
CA VAL A 135 -4.83 -21.99 5.30
C VAL A 135 -5.90 -22.91 5.90
N GLU A 136 -5.51 -23.91 6.70
CA GLU A 136 -6.45 -24.83 7.37
C GLU A 136 -7.40 -24.11 8.34
N ARG A 137 -6.97 -22.97 8.90
CA ARG A 137 -7.78 -22.09 9.78
C ARG A 137 -8.50 -20.99 9.00
N GLU A 138 -8.44 -20.98 7.68
CA GLU A 138 -9.02 -19.95 6.81
C GLU A 138 -8.55 -18.52 7.11
N ILE A 139 -7.38 -18.36 7.71
CA ILE A 139 -6.71 -17.05 7.88
C ILE A 139 -6.08 -16.65 6.55
N VAL A 140 -5.25 -17.51 5.97
CA VAL A 140 -4.73 -17.34 4.61
C VAL A 140 -5.75 -17.91 3.61
N ILE A 141 -6.35 -17.06 2.80
CA ILE A 141 -7.44 -17.42 1.88
C ILE A 141 -7.02 -17.42 0.42
N GLY A 142 -5.87 -16.85 0.09
CA GLY A 142 -5.37 -16.75 -1.26
C GLY A 142 -3.85 -16.73 -1.32
N ILE A 143 -3.32 -17.34 -2.38
CA ILE A 143 -1.89 -17.36 -2.71
C ILE A 143 -1.73 -16.80 -4.12
N GLN A 144 -1.03 -15.67 -4.25
CA GLN A 144 -0.59 -15.18 -5.54
C GLN A 144 0.76 -15.81 -5.89
N VAL A 145 0.84 -16.51 -7.01
CA VAL A 145 2.09 -17.04 -7.55
C VAL A 145 2.68 -16.04 -8.55
N GLU A 146 3.98 -15.79 -8.44
CA GLU A 146 4.71 -14.80 -9.24
C GLU A 146 4.19 -13.35 -9.02
N ASN A 147 4.73 -12.42 -9.75
CA ASN A 147 4.27 -11.04 -9.81
C ASN A 147 4.59 -10.42 -11.16
N GLU A 148 3.58 -9.81 -11.80
CA GLU A 148 3.73 -9.05 -13.05
C GLU A 148 4.59 -9.81 -14.08
N TYR A 149 4.18 -11.03 -14.42
CA TYR A 149 4.87 -11.89 -15.36
C TYR A 149 4.45 -11.57 -16.80
N PHE A 150 4.93 -10.44 -17.33
CA PHE A 150 4.55 -9.93 -18.64
C PHE A 150 5.10 -10.72 -19.82
N TRP A 151 6.11 -11.56 -19.59
CA TRP A 151 6.81 -12.30 -20.61
C TRP A 151 7.24 -13.68 -20.11
N GLY A 152 7.48 -14.59 -21.03
CA GLY A 152 8.01 -15.90 -20.71
C GLY A 152 7.12 -17.03 -21.14
N ASN A 153 6.87 -17.99 -20.30
CA ASN A 153 6.15 -19.21 -20.64
C ASN A 153 5.01 -19.45 -19.65
N GLU A 154 3.79 -19.53 -20.15
CA GLU A 154 2.58 -19.84 -19.35
C GLU A 154 2.74 -21.07 -18.45
N LYS A 155 3.45 -22.11 -18.92
CA LYS A 155 3.72 -23.32 -18.14
C LYS A 155 4.49 -23.06 -16.85
N TYR A 156 5.25 -21.97 -16.80
CA TYR A 156 5.95 -21.60 -15.56
C TYR A 156 4.96 -21.20 -14.47
N ILE A 157 3.99 -20.35 -14.80
CA ILE A 157 2.91 -19.94 -13.86
C ILE A 157 2.07 -21.16 -13.45
N GLU A 158 1.70 -22.02 -14.42
CA GLU A 158 0.93 -23.24 -14.13
C GLU A 158 1.68 -24.20 -13.21
N LYS A 159 3.00 -24.34 -13.38
CA LYS A 159 3.82 -25.18 -12.48
C LYS A 159 3.95 -24.62 -11.07
N LEU A 160 4.02 -23.30 -10.92
CA LEU A 160 3.95 -22.68 -9.59
C LEU A 160 2.60 -22.93 -8.93
N ALA A 161 1.52 -22.77 -9.67
CA ALA A 161 0.17 -23.05 -9.17
C ALA A 161 -0.01 -24.51 -8.76
N GLU A 162 0.46 -25.46 -9.57
CA GLU A 162 0.41 -26.91 -9.25
C GLU A 162 1.09 -27.22 -7.91
N ILE A 163 2.26 -26.61 -7.62
CA ILE A 163 2.96 -26.81 -6.33
C ILE A 163 2.10 -26.33 -5.17
N VAL A 164 1.45 -25.16 -5.32
CA VAL A 164 0.59 -24.62 -4.25
C VAL A 164 -0.64 -25.49 -4.06
N GLU A 165 -1.35 -25.86 -5.14
CA GLU A 165 -2.59 -26.66 -5.10
C GLU A 165 -2.33 -28.07 -4.50
N GLU A 166 -1.18 -28.67 -4.81
CA GLU A 166 -0.79 -29.95 -4.23
C GLU A 166 -0.55 -29.87 -2.71
N LYS A 167 0.12 -28.81 -2.26
CA LYS A 167 0.47 -28.64 -0.85
C LYS A 167 -0.63 -28.05 0.02
N LEU A 168 -1.46 -27.17 -0.55
CA LEU A 168 -2.49 -26.41 0.13
C LEU A 168 -3.83 -26.57 -0.61
N PRO A 169 -4.41 -27.77 -0.65
CA PRO A 169 -5.63 -28.01 -1.39
C PRO A 169 -6.79 -27.14 -0.87
N GLY A 170 -7.52 -26.51 -1.80
CA GLY A 170 -8.69 -25.68 -1.51
C GLY A 170 -8.39 -24.20 -1.29
N VAL A 171 -7.11 -23.78 -1.21
CA VAL A 171 -6.78 -22.35 -1.18
C VAL A 171 -6.98 -21.73 -2.57
N LEU A 172 -7.40 -20.46 -2.63
CA LEU A 172 -7.47 -19.72 -3.90
C LEU A 172 -6.05 -19.46 -4.42
N VAL A 173 -5.72 -20.02 -5.58
CA VAL A 173 -4.45 -19.76 -6.27
C VAL A 173 -4.71 -18.85 -7.45
N PHE A 174 -3.92 -17.79 -7.61
CA PHE A 174 -4.05 -16.83 -8.70
C PHE A 174 -2.69 -16.18 -9.02
N THR A 175 -2.65 -15.44 -10.11
CA THR A 175 -1.51 -14.59 -10.52
C THR A 175 -1.99 -13.18 -10.88
N ASN A 176 -1.09 -12.27 -11.24
CA ASN A 176 -1.45 -10.93 -11.71
C ASN A 176 -0.74 -10.61 -13.03
N GLU A 177 -1.39 -9.72 -13.80
CA GLU A 177 -0.86 -9.19 -15.09
C GLU A 177 -0.37 -10.26 -16.07
N ASP A 178 -0.90 -11.49 -15.99
CA ASP A 178 -0.55 -12.57 -16.89
C ASP A 178 -1.19 -12.38 -18.28
N PRO A 179 -0.39 -12.11 -19.35
CA PRO A 179 -0.94 -11.90 -20.68
C PRO A 179 -1.44 -13.20 -21.33
N TYR A 180 -1.06 -14.36 -20.81
CA TYR A 180 -1.41 -15.66 -21.36
C TYR A 180 -2.76 -16.17 -20.87
N LEU A 181 -3.32 -15.56 -19.81
CA LEU A 181 -4.59 -15.95 -19.20
C LEU A 181 -4.66 -17.46 -18.94
N THR A 182 -3.71 -17.95 -18.14
CA THR A 182 -3.62 -19.34 -17.73
C THR A 182 -4.91 -19.85 -17.06
N ARG A 183 -4.99 -21.14 -16.72
CA ARG A 183 -6.17 -21.74 -16.08
C ARG A 183 -6.54 -21.16 -14.73
N ILE A 184 -5.59 -20.54 -14.02
CA ILE A 184 -5.85 -19.88 -12.73
C ILE A 184 -6.35 -18.46 -12.93
N PRO A 185 -7.07 -17.88 -11.94
CA PRO A 185 -7.49 -16.49 -12.01
C PRO A 185 -6.30 -15.55 -12.23
N ASN A 186 -6.48 -14.59 -13.12
CA ASN A 186 -5.56 -13.47 -13.31
C ASN A 186 -6.16 -12.22 -12.68
N THR A 187 -5.40 -11.52 -11.86
CA THR A 187 -5.77 -10.23 -11.26
C THR A 187 -5.08 -9.09 -11.99
N ILE A 188 -5.46 -7.86 -11.72
CA ILE A 188 -4.96 -6.67 -12.43
C ILE A 188 -4.34 -5.65 -11.46
N ASP A 189 -3.27 -5.01 -11.91
CA ASP A 189 -2.60 -3.91 -11.23
C ASP A 189 -2.84 -2.61 -11.99
N LEU A 190 -3.33 -1.57 -11.30
CA LEU A 190 -3.77 -0.33 -11.92
C LEU A 190 -3.07 0.89 -11.32
N TYR A 191 -2.15 1.44 -12.09
CA TYR A 191 -1.37 2.64 -11.80
C TYR A 191 -1.54 3.68 -12.93
N PRO A 192 -2.76 4.19 -13.15
CA PRO A 192 -2.99 5.18 -14.20
C PRO A 192 -2.34 6.51 -13.84
N SER A 193 -1.91 7.27 -14.84
CA SER A 193 -1.48 8.64 -14.60
C SER A 193 -2.62 9.46 -14.01
N PRO A 194 -2.39 10.30 -12.99
CA PRO A 194 -3.45 11.11 -12.40
C PRO A 194 -4.29 11.85 -13.46
N TRP A 195 -5.61 11.72 -13.33
CA TRP A 195 -6.64 12.29 -14.22
C TRP A 195 -6.77 11.62 -15.59
N ASP A 196 -6.00 10.55 -15.90
CA ASP A 196 -6.18 9.74 -17.13
C ASP A 196 -7.19 8.61 -16.89
N MET A 197 -8.46 8.98 -16.79
CA MET A 197 -9.55 8.02 -16.61
C MET A 197 -9.73 7.08 -17.81
N ARG A 198 -9.34 7.48 -19.03
CA ARG A 198 -9.47 6.62 -20.20
C ARG A 198 -8.61 5.38 -20.06
N GLN A 199 -7.35 5.53 -19.68
CA GLN A 199 -6.45 4.40 -19.46
C GLN A 199 -7.02 3.45 -18.40
N PHE A 200 -7.52 4.00 -17.29
CA PHE A 200 -8.13 3.20 -16.22
C PHE A 200 -9.37 2.44 -16.71
N ASP A 201 -10.30 3.13 -17.34
CA ASP A 201 -11.57 2.57 -17.81
C ASP A 201 -11.34 1.46 -18.85
N ASP A 202 -10.48 1.71 -19.84
CA ASP A 202 -10.22 0.74 -20.92
C ASP A 202 -9.54 -0.53 -20.38
N ARG A 203 -8.53 -0.39 -19.51
CA ARG A 203 -7.88 -1.54 -18.88
C ARG A 203 -8.87 -2.32 -18.01
N LEU A 204 -9.66 -1.65 -17.17
CA LEU A 204 -10.61 -2.32 -16.28
C LEU A 204 -11.75 -3.00 -17.05
N ARG A 205 -12.28 -2.40 -18.12
CA ARG A 205 -13.29 -3.04 -18.99
C ARG A 205 -12.73 -4.29 -19.68
N SER A 206 -11.52 -4.20 -20.24
CA SER A 206 -10.86 -5.34 -20.86
C SER A 206 -10.69 -6.48 -19.84
N TYR A 207 -10.20 -6.14 -18.66
CA TYR A 207 -10.02 -7.11 -17.57
C TYR A 207 -11.34 -7.77 -17.13
N LEU A 208 -12.41 -6.99 -16.93
CA LEU A 208 -13.71 -7.52 -16.50
C LEU A 208 -14.32 -8.48 -17.53
N SER A 209 -14.04 -8.29 -18.83
CA SER A 209 -14.46 -9.19 -19.90
C SER A 209 -13.56 -10.41 -20.10
N SER A 210 -12.32 -10.37 -19.57
CA SER A 210 -11.41 -11.51 -19.63
C SER A 210 -11.81 -12.61 -18.64
N GLN A 211 -11.44 -13.86 -18.90
CA GLN A 211 -11.65 -15.02 -18.02
C GLN A 211 -13.02 -15.03 -17.32
N PRO A 212 -14.15 -15.15 -18.05
CA PRO A 212 -15.49 -15.16 -17.46
C PRO A 212 -15.64 -16.33 -16.48
N GLY A 213 -16.29 -16.08 -15.34
CA GLY A 213 -16.53 -17.07 -14.30
C GLY A 213 -15.37 -17.28 -13.31
N LEU A 214 -14.18 -16.72 -13.56
CA LEU A 214 -13.09 -16.75 -12.61
C LEU A 214 -13.14 -15.57 -11.62
N PHE A 215 -12.47 -15.75 -10.50
CA PHE A 215 -12.30 -14.71 -9.48
C PHE A 215 -11.64 -13.47 -10.08
N LYS A 216 -12.15 -12.30 -9.72
CA LYS A 216 -11.64 -11.01 -10.19
C LYS A 216 -11.35 -10.06 -9.04
N MET A 217 -10.18 -9.41 -9.11
CA MET A 217 -9.70 -8.46 -8.11
C MET A 217 -8.73 -7.47 -8.75
N ILE A 218 -8.77 -6.20 -8.33
CA ILE A 218 -7.63 -5.31 -8.50
C ILE A 218 -6.65 -5.67 -7.38
N MET A 219 -5.52 -6.28 -7.75
CA MET A 219 -4.55 -6.73 -6.75
C MET A 219 -3.62 -5.61 -6.31
N GLU A 220 -3.42 -4.59 -7.18
CA GLU A 220 -2.70 -3.39 -6.82
C GLU A 220 -3.43 -2.17 -7.39
N LEU A 221 -4.22 -1.51 -6.54
CA LEU A 221 -4.79 -0.21 -6.86
C LEU A 221 -3.94 0.89 -6.25
N GLU A 222 -3.56 1.87 -7.07
CA GLU A 222 -2.67 2.97 -6.71
C GLU A 222 -3.06 3.69 -5.40
N GLY A 223 -2.30 3.41 -4.34
CA GLY A 223 -2.43 4.01 -3.01
C GLY A 223 -1.34 5.03 -2.70
N GLY A 224 -0.71 5.60 -3.74
CA GLY A 224 0.41 6.51 -3.66
C GLY A 224 1.53 6.11 -4.63
N TRP A 225 2.76 6.55 -4.37
CA TRP A 225 3.92 6.19 -5.18
C TRP A 225 5.23 6.26 -4.38
N PHE A 226 6.19 5.42 -4.72
CA PHE A 226 7.50 5.37 -4.11
C PHE A 226 8.40 6.56 -4.51
N LYS A 227 9.44 6.82 -3.73
CA LYS A 227 10.43 7.86 -4.00
C LYS A 227 11.77 7.25 -4.40
N SER A 228 12.45 7.87 -5.37
CA SER A 228 13.84 7.56 -5.66
C SER A 228 14.76 8.20 -4.61
N SER A 229 15.94 7.63 -4.40
CA SER A 229 17.01 8.32 -3.71
C SER A 229 17.45 9.53 -4.54
N ARG A 230 18.13 10.50 -3.92
CA ARG A 230 18.68 11.65 -4.65
C ARG A 230 19.69 11.28 -5.77
N TYR A 231 20.08 10.02 -5.82
CA TYR A 231 20.96 9.44 -6.84
C TYR A 231 20.18 8.64 -7.88
N GLY A 232 18.84 8.73 -7.85
CA GLY A 232 17.97 7.82 -8.56
C GLY A 232 17.92 8.03 -10.05
N TYR A 233 18.19 6.97 -10.73
CA TYR A 233 18.02 6.79 -12.17
C TYR A 233 16.58 6.57 -12.59
N TYR A 234 15.70 6.22 -11.63
CA TYR A 234 14.29 6.05 -11.92
C TYR A 234 13.64 7.41 -12.15
N PRO A 235 13.01 7.62 -13.29
CA PRO A 235 12.22 8.82 -13.53
C PRO A 235 10.96 8.75 -12.65
N THR A 236 11.14 8.97 -11.35
CA THR A 236 10.02 9.17 -10.43
C THR A 236 9.45 10.58 -10.59
N ASN A 237 9.47 11.09 -11.82
CA ASN A 237 8.77 12.31 -12.21
C ASN A 237 7.24 12.16 -12.11
N ARG A 238 6.74 11.04 -11.54
CA ARG A 238 5.36 11.02 -11.09
C ARG A 238 5.23 12.04 -9.96
N LEU A 239 4.48 13.07 -10.26
CA LEU A 239 3.96 14.02 -9.27
C LEU A 239 3.33 13.23 -8.11
N SER A 240 3.31 13.81 -6.93
CA SER A 240 2.55 13.27 -5.80
C SER A 240 1.15 12.85 -6.26
N ILE A 241 0.72 11.64 -5.91
CA ILE A 241 -0.59 11.13 -6.25
C ILE A 241 -1.61 11.76 -5.32
N PRO A 242 -2.57 12.55 -5.80
CA PRO A 242 -3.56 13.18 -4.94
C PRO A 242 -4.43 12.13 -4.21
N PRO A 243 -4.78 12.32 -2.93
CA PRO A 243 -5.65 11.40 -2.20
C PRO A 243 -7.03 11.20 -2.86
N GLU A 244 -7.60 12.25 -3.45
CA GLU A 244 -8.88 12.20 -4.18
C GLU A 244 -8.80 11.33 -5.44
N TRP A 245 -7.64 11.17 -6.03
CA TRP A 245 -7.43 10.30 -7.17
C TRP A 245 -7.72 8.84 -6.81
N THR A 246 -7.16 8.35 -5.69
CA THR A 246 -7.43 6.99 -5.19
C THR A 246 -8.93 6.78 -4.93
N GLU A 247 -9.64 7.78 -4.37
CA GLU A 247 -11.09 7.69 -4.12
C GLU A 247 -11.89 7.58 -5.42
N ILE A 248 -11.55 8.37 -6.45
CA ILE A 248 -12.21 8.31 -7.77
C ILE A 248 -12.00 6.94 -8.40
N LEU A 249 -10.79 6.40 -8.36
CA LEU A 249 -10.48 5.07 -8.90
C LEU A 249 -11.30 3.98 -8.19
N LEU A 250 -11.35 4.01 -6.85
CA LEU A 250 -12.16 3.08 -6.06
C LEU A 250 -13.64 3.12 -6.43
N LYS A 251 -14.24 4.31 -6.42
CA LYS A 251 -15.67 4.47 -6.73
C LYS A 251 -15.97 4.11 -8.18
N THR A 252 -15.05 4.38 -9.11
CA THR A 252 -15.16 3.97 -10.51
C THR A 252 -15.14 2.44 -10.62
N ALA A 253 -14.21 1.75 -9.96
CA ALA A 253 -14.13 0.30 -9.96
C ALA A 253 -15.44 -0.33 -9.44
N VAL A 254 -16.00 0.20 -8.34
CA VAL A 254 -17.30 -0.19 -7.80
C VAL A 254 -18.42 0.01 -8.82
N GLY A 255 -18.46 1.17 -9.47
CA GLY A 255 -19.46 1.48 -10.50
C GLY A 255 -19.38 0.56 -11.72
N MET A 256 -18.19 0.10 -12.08
CA MET A 256 -17.94 -0.84 -13.17
C MET A 256 -18.18 -2.32 -12.80
N GLY A 257 -18.44 -2.62 -11.52
CA GLY A 257 -18.82 -3.96 -11.09
C GLY A 257 -17.77 -4.74 -10.31
N LEU A 258 -16.67 -4.11 -9.92
CA LEU A 258 -15.61 -4.77 -9.15
C LEU A 258 -15.63 -4.35 -7.69
N ASN A 259 -15.68 -5.35 -6.78
CA ASN A 259 -15.77 -5.14 -5.34
C ASN A 259 -14.59 -5.71 -4.56
N ASN A 260 -13.71 -6.49 -5.21
CA ASN A 260 -12.51 -7.06 -4.57
C ASN A 260 -11.32 -6.17 -4.93
N ILE A 261 -10.76 -5.49 -3.95
CA ILE A 261 -9.75 -4.45 -4.18
C ILE A 261 -8.70 -4.51 -3.08
N ASN A 262 -7.44 -4.47 -3.48
CA ASN A 262 -6.30 -4.26 -2.59
C ASN A 262 -5.66 -2.90 -2.88
N ILE A 263 -5.48 -2.08 -1.86
CA ILE A 263 -4.80 -0.78 -1.96
C ILE A 263 -3.30 -1.00 -1.82
N TYR A 264 -2.55 -0.68 -2.86
CA TYR A 264 -1.09 -0.77 -2.86
C TYR A 264 -0.45 0.63 -2.89
N MET A 265 0.22 1.08 -1.85
CA MET A 265 0.35 0.55 -0.48
C MET A 265 -0.76 1.12 0.41
N PHE A 266 -1.27 0.30 1.32
CA PHE A 266 -2.07 0.80 2.44
C PHE A 266 -1.15 1.35 3.56
N HIS A 267 -0.03 0.67 3.79
CA HIS A 267 1.08 1.13 4.62
C HIS A 267 2.40 0.70 3.98
N GLY A 268 3.23 1.66 3.60
CA GLY A 268 4.48 1.36 2.90
C GLY A 268 5.60 0.87 3.83
N GLY A 269 5.84 1.57 4.91
CA GLY A 269 6.90 1.26 5.88
C GLY A 269 8.29 1.69 5.44
N SER A 270 9.32 1.06 5.99
CA SER A 270 10.74 1.35 5.74
C SER A 270 11.47 0.10 5.27
N ASN A 271 12.35 0.24 4.29
CA ASN A 271 13.24 -0.86 3.91
C ASN A 271 14.32 -1.04 4.98
N PRO A 272 14.40 -2.22 5.63
CA PRO A 272 15.42 -2.46 6.65
C PRO A 272 16.81 -2.56 6.02
N GLY A 273 17.79 -1.89 6.60
CA GLY A 273 19.17 -1.91 6.12
C GLY A 273 19.27 -1.52 4.64
N TYR A 274 19.85 -2.41 3.85
CA TYR A 274 20.07 -2.21 2.41
C TYR A 274 19.16 -3.10 1.54
N TYR A 275 17.98 -3.49 2.04
CA TYR A 275 17.01 -4.29 1.28
C TYR A 275 16.12 -3.46 0.33
N THR A 276 16.53 -2.27 -0.01
CA THR A 276 15.87 -1.48 -1.06
C THR A 276 16.43 -1.82 -2.44
N ALA A 277 15.62 -1.71 -3.47
CA ALA A 277 16.13 -1.78 -4.84
C ALA A 277 17.12 -0.63 -5.10
N LYS A 278 18.03 -0.88 -6.03
CA LYS A 278 19.10 0.05 -6.37
C LYS A 278 18.55 1.43 -6.74
N TYR A 279 19.15 2.50 -6.19
CA TYR A 279 18.76 3.89 -6.41
C TYR A 279 17.41 4.32 -5.83
N LEU A 280 16.77 3.50 -5.02
CA LEU A 280 15.56 3.88 -4.32
C LEU A 280 15.84 4.34 -2.88
N ALA A 281 14.90 5.09 -2.31
CA ALA A 281 15.02 5.54 -0.93
C ALA A 281 14.82 4.36 0.05
N SER A 282 15.46 4.43 1.21
CA SER A 282 15.19 3.50 2.31
C SER A 282 13.77 3.66 2.85
N SER A 283 13.22 4.87 2.81
CA SER A 283 11.81 5.11 3.08
C SER A 283 10.93 4.52 1.97
N TYR A 284 9.97 3.71 2.36
CA TYR A 284 8.90 3.23 1.50
C TYR A 284 7.55 3.81 1.94
N ASP A 285 7.54 5.06 2.37
CA ASP A 285 6.34 5.77 2.82
C ASP A 285 5.19 5.69 1.81
N PHE A 286 5.52 5.69 0.53
CA PHE A 286 4.60 5.54 -0.60
C PHE A 286 3.48 6.60 -0.67
N GLU A 287 3.49 7.59 0.19
CA GLU A 287 2.35 8.49 0.45
C GLU A 287 1.07 7.72 0.77
N ALA A 288 1.22 6.58 1.44
CA ALA A 288 0.19 5.58 1.68
C ALA A 288 -0.93 6.08 2.62
N CYS A 289 -1.98 5.27 2.76
CA CYS A 289 -3.07 5.54 3.72
C CYS A 289 -2.54 5.72 5.15
N ILE A 290 -1.64 4.82 5.58
CA ILE A 290 -0.88 4.96 6.83
C ILE A 290 0.54 5.34 6.46
N ARG A 291 1.01 6.50 6.92
CA ARG A 291 2.36 6.99 6.67
C ARG A 291 3.41 6.07 7.33
N GLU A 292 4.64 6.14 6.87
CA GLU A 292 5.75 5.33 7.37
C GLU A 292 5.84 5.33 8.90
N TRP A 293 5.65 6.48 9.54
CA TRP A 293 5.67 6.64 11.00
C TRP A 293 4.33 6.34 11.72
N GLY A 294 3.28 5.97 10.98
CA GLY A 294 2.00 5.50 11.53
C GLY A 294 0.86 6.52 11.52
N GLU A 295 1.10 7.75 11.11
CA GLU A 295 0.07 8.77 10.94
C GLU A 295 -0.96 8.38 9.87
N LEU A 296 -2.22 8.72 10.09
CA LEU A 296 -3.30 8.54 9.14
C LEU A 296 -3.32 9.70 8.15
N SER A 297 -3.11 9.42 6.87
CA SER A 297 -3.16 10.43 5.81
C SER A 297 -4.61 10.78 5.42
N GLU A 298 -4.81 11.84 4.66
CA GLU A 298 -6.11 12.15 4.06
C GLU A 298 -6.62 10.98 3.19
N ARG A 299 -5.73 10.27 2.49
CA ARG A 299 -6.05 9.07 1.70
C ARG A 299 -6.69 7.97 2.56
N TYR A 300 -6.24 7.79 3.79
CA TYR A 300 -6.83 6.82 4.73
C TYR A 300 -8.33 7.06 4.92
N TYR A 301 -8.74 8.28 5.20
CA TYR A 301 -10.14 8.61 5.44
C TYR A 301 -11.00 8.50 4.18
N ARG A 302 -10.44 8.82 3.02
CA ARG A 302 -11.11 8.66 1.74
C ARG A 302 -11.34 7.18 1.40
N VAL A 303 -10.34 6.33 1.55
CA VAL A 303 -10.45 4.87 1.38
C VAL A 303 -11.43 4.29 2.40
N LYS A 304 -11.33 4.71 3.66
CA LYS A 304 -12.19 4.28 4.75
C LYS A 304 -13.67 4.52 4.47
N ARG A 305 -14.06 5.68 3.92
CA ARG A 305 -15.46 5.93 3.54
C ARG A 305 -15.98 4.91 2.53
N VAL A 306 -15.19 4.62 1.50
CA VAL A 306 -15.60 3.66 0.46
C VAL A 306 -15.64 2.22 1.03
N PHE A 307 -14.66 1.82 1.82
CA PHE A 307 -14.65 0.50 2.46
C PHE A 307 -15.81 0.34 3.46
N THR A 308 -16.11 1.38 4.23
CA THR A 308 -17.26 1.39 5.14
C THR A 308 -18.59 1.23 4.37
N PHE A 309 -18.74 1.94 3.25
CA PHE A 309 -19.89 1.78 2.36
C PHE A 309 -20.00 0.35 1.82
N LEU A 310 -18.92 -0.21 1.29
CA LEU A 310 -18.91 -1.56 0.72
C LEU A 310 -19.24 -2.65 1.74
N ASN A 311 -18.82 -2.49 3.00
CA ASN A 311 -19.18 -3.39 4.09
C ASN A 311 -20.63 -3.20 4.53
N GLY A 312 -21.08 -1.96 4.70
CA GLY A 312 -22.42 -1.64 5.15
C GLY A 312 -23.53 -1.99 4.16
N PHE A 313 -23.18 -2.13 2.88
CA PHE A 313 -24.09 -2.49 1.78
C PHE A 313 -23.62 -3.74 1.01
N GLN A 314 -22.90 -4.64 1.67
CA GLN A 314 -22.27 -5.81 1.04
C GLN A 314 -23.27 -6.66 0.25
N GLU A 315 -24.42 -6.98 0.82
CA GLU A 315 -25.45 -7.78 0.15
C GLU A 315 -25.95 -7.10 -1.13
N LEU A 316 -26.22 -5.79 -1.05
CA LEU A 316 -26.59 -5.01 -2.22
C LEU A 316 -25.49 -5.06 -3.28
N VAL A 317 -24.26 -4.61 -2.96
CA VAL A 317 -23.20 -4.46 -3.96
C VAL A 317 -22.77 -5.78 -4.59
N THR A 318 -22.91 -6.92 -3.90
CA THR A 318 -22.59 -8.24 -4.46
C THR A 318 -23.68 -8.76 -5.40
N SER A 319 -24.95 -8.38 -5.19
CA SER A 319 -26.07 -8.78 -6.04
C SER A 319 -26.19 -7.96 -7.34
N LEU A 320 -25.64 -6.75 -7.37
CA LEU A 320 -25.76 -5.84 -8.50
C LEU A 320 -24.87 -6.22 -9.69
N LYS A 321 -25.37 -6.00 -10.89
CA LYS A 321 -24.66 -6.17 -12.18
C LYS A 321 -24.60 -4.84 -12.94
N PRO A 322 -23.58 -4.61 -13.76
CA PRO A 322 -23.58 -3.46 -14.68
C PRO A 322 -24.87 -3.44 -15.52
N GLY A 323 -25.47 -2.27 -15.68
CA GLY A 323 -26.73 -2.12 -16.43
C GLY A 323 -27.09 -0.65 -16.65
N GLU A 324 -27.99 -0.37 -17.56
CA GLU A 324 -28.37 0.98 -17.96
C GLU A 324 -29.88 1.21 -17.77
N THR A 325 -30.29 1.62 -16.58
CA THR A 325 -31.70 1.89 -16.25
C THR A 325 -31.96 3.33 -15.81
N VAL A 326 -30.87 4.08 -15.56
CA VAL A 326 -30.89 5.46 -15.10
C VAL A 326 -30.19 6.33 -16.15
N LYS A 327 -30.67 7.56 -16.34
CA LYS A 327 -30.05 8.54 -17.24
C LYS A 327 -29.72 9.82 -16.47
N THR A 328 -28.68 10.54 -16.89
CA THR A 328 -28.39 11.89 -16.40
C THR A 328 -29.21 12.93 -17.15
N ALA A 329 -29.66 13.98 -16.45
CA ALA A 329 -30.37 15.07 -17.04
C ALA A 329 -29.43 16.11 -17.72
N SER A 330 -28.14 16.06 -17.41
CA SER A 330 -27.10 16.91 -18.02
C SER A 330 -25.83 16.10 -18.26
N THR A 331 -24.88 16.67 -18.99
CA THR A 331 -23.59 16.02 -19.35
C THR A 331 -22.40 16.46 -18.51
N CYS A 332 -22.64 17.13 -17.38
CA CYS A 332 -21.56 17.66 -16.55
C CYS A 332 -20.86 16.60 -15.70
N SER A 333 -21.39 15.37 -15.64
CA SER A 333 -20.77 14.22 -15.01
C SER A 333 -21.01 12.94 -15.83
N GLU A 334 -20.08 12.01 -15.74
CA GLU A 334 -20.24 10.67 -16.31
C GLU A 334 -21.03 9.78 -15.35
N LEU A 335 -21.81 8.84 -15.89
CA LEU A 335 -22.63 7.91 -15.12
C LEU A 335 -22.16 6.48 -15.34
N LEU A 336 -21.74 5.84 -14.24
CA LEU A 336 -21.56 4.39 -14.16
C LEU A 336 -22.68 3.83 -13.28
N GLN A 337 -23.26 2.70 -13.65
CA GLN A 337 -24.40 2.19 -12.90
C GLN A 337 -24.43 0.68 -12.79
N ARG A 338 -24.96 0.22 -11.67
CA ARG A 338 -25.23 -1.19 -11.41
C ARG A 338 -26.65 -1.35 -10.94
N VAL A 339 -27.29 -2.40 -11.40
CA VAL A 339 -28.71 -2.66 -11.15
C VAL A 339 -28.93 -4.06 -10.63
N GLY A 340 -29.96 -4.24 -9.83
CA GLY A 340 -30.44 -5.52 -9.30
C GLY A 340 -31.86 -5.39 -8.76
N ASP A 341 -32.40 -6.51 -8.26
CA ASP A 341 -33.80 -6.57 -7.80
C ASP A 341 -34.01 -5.79 -6.50
N HIS A 342 -32.97 -5.71 -5.66
CA HIS A 342 -33.03 -5.06 -4.34
C HIS A 342 -32.51 -3.62 -4.33
N GLY A 343 -32.13 -3.06 -5.50
CA GLY A 343 -31.69 -1.69 -5.59
C GLY A 343 -30.74 -1.41 -6.73
N LYS A 344 -30.20 -0.18 -6.75
CA LYS A 344 -29.27 0.29 -7.77
C LYS A 344 -28.21 1.20 -7.17
N ILE A 345 -27.04 1.22 -7.80
CA ILE A 345 -25.97 2.19 -7.54
C ILE A 345 -25.75 3.00 -8.81
N ALA A 346 -25.79 4.33 -8.68
CA ALA A 346 -25.35 5.27 -9.70
C ALA A 346 -24.08 5.98 -9.22
N VAL A 347 -22.97 5.83 -9.94
CA VAL A 347 -21.73 6.55 -9.66
C VAL A 347 -21.60 7.71 -10.63
N LEU A 348 -21.73 8.92 -10.10
CA LEU A 348 -21.57 10.17 -10.83
C LEU A 348 -20.14 10.65 -10.73
N ARG A 349 -19.38 10.58 -11.81
CA ARG A 349 -17.96 10.92 -11.87
C ARG A 349 -17.76 12.28 -12.55
N ASN A 350 -17.16 13.21 -11.83
CA ASN A 350 -16.77 14.53 -12.31
C ASN A 350 -15.24 14.67 -12.25
N THR A 351 -14.58 14.47 -13.38
CA THR A 351 -13.12 14.63 -13.51
C THR A 351 -12.70 16.04 -13.88
N GLY A 352 -13.67 16.93 -14.17
CA GLY A 352 -13.43 18.32 -14.50
C GLY A 352 -13.12 19.19 -13.29
N ASP A 353 -12.75 20.45 -13.55
CA ASP A 353 -12.41 21.45 -12.51
C ASP A 353 -13.60 22.26 -12.03
N ASN A 354 -14.79 22.09 -12.63
CA ASN A 354 -15.99 22.82 -12.28
C ASN A 354 -16.96 21.98 -11.45
N LEU A 355 -17.67 22.62 -10.55
CA LEU A 355 -18.77 22.02 -9.80
C LEU A 355 -19.91 21.62 -10.76
N CYS A 356 -20.40 20.38 -10.62
CA CYS A 356 -21.52 19.85 -11.38
C CYS A 356 -22.77 19.71 -10.50
N TYR A 357 -23.90 20.17 -11.00
CA TYR A 357 -25.23 19.90 -10.43
C TYR A 357 -25.99 18.98 -11.37
N GLN A 358 -26.34 17.79 -10.88
CA GLN A 358 -26.93 16.74 -11.68
C GLN A 358 -28.32 16.35 -11.18
N ARG A 359 -29.18 15.94 -12.09
CA ARG A 359 -30.42 15.20 -11.79
C ARG A 359 -30.41 13.90 -12.57
N LEU A 360 -31.11 12.91 -12.06
CA LEU A 360 -31.23 11.60 -12.67
C LEU A 360 -32.66 11.40 -13.15
N ILE A 361 -32.80 10.64 -14.23
CA ILE A 361 -34.11 10.15 -14.71
C ILE A 361 -34.14 8.66 -14.37
N ASN A 362 -34.97 8.30 -13.38
CA ASN A 362 -35.17 6.93 -12.95
C ASN A 362 -36.66 6.56 -13.08
N ARG A 363 -36.96 5.51 -13.84
CA ARG A 363 -38.35 5.08 -14.13
C ARG A 363 -39.26 6.19 -14.67
N GLY A 364 -38.68 7.15 -15.38
CA GLY A 364 -39.41 8.29 -15.92
C GLY A 364 -39.59 9.49 -14.98
N GLU A 365 -39.23 9.35 -13.70
CA GLU A 365 -39.22 10.43 -12.72
C GLU A 365 -37.87 11.15 -12.70
N ILE A 366 -37.90 12.49 -12.61
CA ILE A 366 -36.70 13.29 -12.41
C ILE A 366 -36.41 13.41 -10.92
N ILE A 367 -35.28 12.92 -10.51
CA ILE A 367 -34.84 12.86 -9.11
C ILE A 367 -33.42 13.46 -8.92
N PRO A 368 -33.12 14.10 -7.79
CA PRO A 368 -34.03 14.51 -6.72
C PRO A 368 -35.05 15.56 -7.21
N MET A 369 -36.14 15.71 -6.46
CA MET A 369 -37.25 16.56 -6.86
C MET A 369 -36.92 18.06 -6.71
N TRP A 370 -36.31 18.43 -5.56
CA TRP A 370 -36.06 19.85 -5.23
C TRP A 370 -34.58 20.23 -5.28
N THR A 371 -33.71 19.41 -4.66
CA THR A 371 -32.27 19.73 -4.56
C THR A 371 -31.46 18.90 -5.56
N PRO A 372 -30.77 19.50 -6.54
CA PRO A 372 -29.94 18.72 -7.45
C PRO A 372 -28.78 18.04 -6.72
N ILE A 373 -28.32 16.91 -7.23
CA ILE A 373 -27.14 16.21 -6.74
C ILE A 373 -25.91 17.08 -7.01
N ARG A 374 -25.21 17.46 -5.98
CA ARG A 374 -23.95 18.19 -6.08
C ARG A 374 -22.80 17.20 -6.28
N VAL A 375 -22.05 17.33 -7.37
CA VAL A 375 -20.85 16.52 -7.65
C VAL A 375 -19.65 17.45 -7.74
N PRO A 376 -18.81 17.50 -6.71
CA PRO A 376 -17.63 18.39 -6.69
C PRO A 376 -16.68 18.13 -7.87
N PRO A 377 -15.77 19.08 -8.19
CA PRO A 377 -14.66 18.82 -9.10
C PRO A 377 -13.80 17.68 -8.58
N ARG A 378 -13.23 16.90 -9.51
CA ARG A 378 -12.30 15.81 -9.19
C ARG A 378 -12.84 14.84 -8.12
N TYR A 379 -14.11 14.46 -8.29
CA TYR A 379 -14.85 13.63 -7.35
C TYR A 379 -15.76 12.62 -8.05
N ALA A 380 -15.98 11.49 -7.42
CA ALA A 380 -17.04 10.56 -7.79
C ALA A 380 -18.00 10.40 -6.62
N LYS A 381 -19.31 10.46 -6.89
CA LYS A 381 -20.37 10.36 -5.90
C LYS A 381 -21.19 9.09 -6.11
N ILE A 382 -21.34 8.27 -5.07
CA ILE A 382 -22.17 7.06 -5.11
C ILE A 382 -23.58 7.42 -4.62
N VAL A 383 -24.56 7.25 -5.49
CA VAL A 383 -25.98 7.51 -5.22
C VAL A 383 -26.73 6.20 -5.15
N LEU A 384 -27.45 5.94 -4.06
CA LEU A 384 -28.32 4.79 -3.88
C LEU A 384 -29.71 5.09 -4.42
N LEU A 385 -30.28 4.13 -5.16
CA LEU A 385 -31.58 4.23 -5.79
C LEU A 385 -32.37 2.92 -5.59
N ASP A 386 -33.66 3.02 -5.36
CA ASP A 386 -34.60 1.91 -5.28
C ASP A 386 -34.17 0.81 -4.28
N LEU A 387 -33.45 1.15 -3.20
CA LEU A 387 -32.93 0.20 -2.22
C LEU A 387 -34.09 -0.36 -1.37
N VAL A 388 -34.37 -1.63 -1.51
CA VAL A 388 -35.29 -2.38 -0.64
C VAL A 388 -34.53 -2.75 0.63
N VAL A 389 -35.05 -2.34 1.79
CA VAL A 389 -34.48 -2.73 3.08
C VAL A 389 -35.12 -4.04 3.51
N GLU A 390 -34.45 -5.15 3.22
CA GLU A 390 -35.01 -6.51 3.38
C GLU A 390 -35.57 -6.76 4.76
N GLY A 391 -36.73 -7.48 4.80
CA GLY A 391 -37.43 -7.81 6.02
C GLY A 391 -38.05 -6.61 6.76
N THR A 392 -38.21 -5.47 6.06
CA THR A 392 -38.84 -4.25 6.57
C THR A 392 -39.83 -3.69 5.55
N PRO A 393 -40.74 -2.78 5.93
CA PRO A 393 -41.60 -2.10 4.98
C PRO A 393 -40.94 -0.90 4.30
N PHE A 394 -39.63 -0.67 4.51
CA PHE A 394 -38.92 0.51 4.02
C PHE A 394 -38.25 0.24 2.68
N LYS A 395 -38.34 1.24 1.81
CA LYS A 395 -37.58 1.33 0.57
C LYS A 395 -36.99 2.74 0.46
N LEU A 396 -35.68 2.83 0.36
CA LEU A 396 -35.02 4.08 -0.01
C LEU A 396 -35.19 4.30 -1.50
N VAL A 397 -36.06 5.23 -1.89
CA VAL A 397 -36.31 5.53 -3.31
C VAL A 397 -35.07 6.16 -3.92
N TYR A 398 -34.47 7.13 -3.22
CA TYR A 398 -33.17 7.71 -3.52
C TYR A 398 -32.62 8.51 -2.33
N THR A 399 -31.32 8.78 -2.36
CA THR A 399 -30.70 9.86 -1.60
C THR A 399 -29.73 10.64 -2.51
N SER A 400 -29.77 11.96 -2.48
CA SER A 400 -28.82 12.82 -3.20
C SER A 400 -27.50 13.00 -2.43
N GLY A 401 -27.47 12.62 -1.14
CA GLY A 401 -26.27 12.42 -0.35
C GLY A 401 -25.62 11.08 -0.64
N GLU A 402 -24.49 10.80 0.01
CA GLU A 402 -23.87 9.48 -0.03
C GLU A 402 -24.22 8.71 1.24
N ALA A 403 -24.60 7.45 1.09
CA ALA A 403 -24.76 6.55 2.21
C ALA A 403 -23.40 6.03 2.66
N LEU A 404 -23.15 6.04 3.96
CA LEU A 404 -21.92 5.53 4.56
C LEU A 404 -22.09 4.11 5.06
N LEU A 405 -23.18 3.85 5.76
CA LEU A 405 -23.43 2.59 6.48
C LEU A 405 -24.93 2.36 6.60
N MET A 406 -25.34 1.11 6.51
CA MET A 406 -26.66 0.64 6.92
C MET A 406 -26.49 -0.51 7.90
N LYS A 407 -27.26 -0.51 9.00
CA LYS A 407 -27.17 -1.52 10.06
C LYS A 407 -28.51 -1.78 10.71
N ARG A 408 -28.82 -3.05 10.96
CA ARG A 408 -30.04 -3.42 11.69
C ARG A 408 -29.75 -3.55 13.19
N LEU A 409 -30.50 -2.83 14.01
CA LEU A 409 -30.46 -2.88 15.46
C LEU A 409 -31.88 -3.21 15.99
N GLY A 410 -32.15 -4.50 16.20
CA GLY A 410 -33.47 -4.96 16.62
C GLY A 410 -34.60 -4.58 15.65
N ASP A 411 -35.56 -3.77 16.12
CA ASP A 411 -36.71 -3.26 15.37
C ASP A 411 -36.41 -2.02 14.50
N THR A 412 -35.17 -1.54 14.52
CA THR A 412 -34.75 -0.32 13.84
C THR A 412 -33.64 -0.61 12.86
N VAL A 413 -33.75 -0.07 11.65
CA VAL A 413 -32.63 0.01 10.70
C VAL A 413 -32.03 1.40 10.81
N VAL A 414 -30.74 1.47 11.04
CA VAL A 414 -29.97 2.72 11.08
C VAL A 414 -29.23 2.90 9.75
N MET A 415 -29.36 4.07 9.14
CA MET A 415 -28.62 4.45 7.94
C MET A 415 -27.95 5.79 8.16
N ILE A 416 -26.63 5.85 7.90
CA ILE A 416 -25.86 7.08 7.96
C ILE A 416 -25.72 7.64 6.55
N ILE A 417 -26.12 8.89 6.34
CA ILE A 417 -26.05 9.62 5.09
C ILE A 417 -25.21 10.87 5.28
N TYR A 418 -24.34 11.20 4.35
CA TYR A 418 -23.50 12.37 4.44
C TYR A 418 -23.50 13.20 3.14
N GLY A 419 -23.20 14.50 3.33
CA GLY A 419 -22.94 15.45 2.26
C GLY A 419 -21.78 16.36 2.61
N ASP A 420 -21.37 17.24 1.71
CA ASP A 420 -20.38 18.27 2.02
C ASP A 420 -20.97 19.30 3.00
N HIS A 421 -20.10 19.96 3.76
CA HIS A 421 -20.54 21.03 4.65
C HIS A 421 -21.32 22.11 3.89
N GLY A 422 -22.54 22.40 4.35
CA GLY A 422 -23.45 23.34 3.70
C GLY A 422 -24.18 22.79 2.47
N GLU A 423 -23.96 21.52 2.09
CA GLU A 423 -24.71 20.86 1.02
C GLU A 423 -26.14 20.54 1.50
N TYR A 424 -27.12 20.81 0.62
CA TYR A 424 -28.47 20.32 0.81
C TYR A 424 -28.64 18.98 0.14
N THR A 425 -29.06 17.95 0.88
CA THR A 425 -29.39 16.64 0.33
C THR A 425 -30.86 16.34 0.54
N GLU A 426 -31.40 15.57 -0.40
CA GLU A 426 -32.78 15.11 -0.42
C GLU A 426 -32.80 13.59 -0.38
N THR A 427 -33.57 13.05 0.55
CA THR A 427 -33.75 11.60 0.74
C THR A 427 -35.23 11.28 0.69
N ALA A 428 -35.61 10.36 -0.20
CA ALA A 428 -37.00 9.89 -0.33
C ALA A 428 -37.10 8.45 0.16
N VAL A 429 -38.00 8.22 1.11
CA VAL A 429 -38.30 6.91 1.69
C VAL A 429 -39.75 6.56 1.39
N GLU A 430 -39.98 5.38 0.84
CA GLU A 430 -41.31 4.79 0.66
C GLU A 430 -41.55 3.76 1.77
N VAL A 431 -42.72 3.76 2.36
CA VAL A 431 -43.11 2.87 3.46
C VAL A 431 -44.38 2.08 3.08
N GLU A 432 -44.24 0.79 2.89
CA GLU A 432 -45.39 -0.09 2.59
C GLU A 432 -46.42 -0.03 3.71
N GLY A 433 -47.68 0.33 3.36
CA GLY A 433 -48.76 0.53 4.33
C GLY A 433 -48.76 1.91 4.97
N GLY A 434 -47.92 2.83 4.50
CA GLY A 434 -47.91 4.22 4.89
C GLY A 434 -46.95 4.61 6.03
N VAL A 435 -46.56 5.87 6.05
CA VAL A 435 -45.75 6.47 7.09
C VAL A 435 -46.63 6.79 8.29
N LEU A 436 -46.41 6.11 9.43
CA LEU A 436 -47.13 6.37 10.67
C LEU A 436 -46.76 7.76 11.23
N ASP A 437 -45.45 7.98 11.39
CA ASP A 437 -44.91 9.22 11.95
C ASP A 437 -43.43 9.41 11.56
N VAL A 438 -42.91 10.64 11.75
CA VAL A 438 -41.48 10.95 11.60
C VAL A 438 -41.04 11.84 12.74
N ASP A 439 -40.22 11.31 13.65
CA ASP A 439 -39.61 12.08 14.72
C ASP A 439 -38.30 12.74 14.21
N ILE A 440 -38.09 13.99 14.56
CA ILE A 440 -36.92 14.75 14.10
C ILE A 440 -36.12 15.29 15.28
N GLN A 441 -34.79 15.28 15.15
CA GLN A 441 -33.86 16.04 15.97
C GLN A 441 -32.88 16.79 15.05
N GLY A 442 -32.87 18.12 15.16
CA GLY A 442 -32.10 19.01 14.29
C GLY A 442 -32.88 19.54 13.09
N ASP A 443 -32.16 20.12 12.11
CA ASP A 443 -32.74 20.84 10.98
C ASP A 443 -33.04 19.88 9.81
N VAL A 444 -34.23 19.28 9.84
CA VAL A 444 -34.73 18.39 8.80
C VAL A 444 -36.07 18.91 8.29
N LEU A 445 -36.19 19.24 7.03
CA LEU A 445 -37.46 19.58 6.39
C LEU A 445 -38.13 18.31 5.88
N ILE A 446 -39.41 18.13 6.20
CA ILE A 446 -40.18 16.95 5.80
C ILE A 446 -41.37 17.34 4.95
N ARG A 447 -41.61 16.54 3.89
CA ARG A 447 -42.84 16.50 3.15
C ARG A 447 -43.33 15.06 3.03
N ARG A 448 -44.62 14.81 3.26
CA ARG A 448 -45.24 13.49 3.11
C ARG A 448 -46.21 13.54 1.92
N GLU A 449 -46.14 12.50 1.07
CA GLU A 449 -47.01 12.33 -0.08
C GLU A 449 -47.39 10.84 -0.21
N GLY A 450 -48.60 10.47 0.22
CA GLY A 450 -49.04 9.07 0.22
C GLY A 450 -48.16 8.19 1.11
N GLU A 451 -47.53 7.20 0.53
CA GLU A 451 -46.61 6.27 1.20
C GLU A 451 -45.17 6.78 1.26
N ARG A 452 -44.86 7.98 0.70
CA ARG A 452 -43.53 8.54 0.65
C ARG A 452 -43.31 9.66 1.67
N ALA A 453 -42.13 9.65 2.31
CA ALA A 453 -41.60 10.75 3.07
C ALA A 453 -40.34 11.29 2.38
N TYR A 454 -40.30 12.60 2.14
CA TYR A 454 -39.16 13.31 1.58
C TYR A 454 -38.53 14.13 2.71
N LEU A 455 -37.23 13.97 2.88
CA LEU A 455 -36.44 14.64 3.89
C LEU A 455 -35.38 15.49 3.20
N VAL A 456 -35.32 16.78 3.51
CA VAL A 456 -34.26 17.68 3.01
C VAL A 456 -33.45 18.17 4.19
N VAL A 457 -32.15 18.01 4.11
CA VAL A 457 -31.20 18.31 5.17
C VAL A 457 -30.07 19.18 4.64
N ASN A 458 -29.72 20.23 5.40
CA ASN A 458 -28.49 20.96 5.17
C ASN A 458 -27.38 20.35 6.04
N HIS A 459 -26.33 19.83 5.44
CA HIS A 459 -25.22 19.22 6.16
C HIS A 459 -24.32 20.30 6.79
N THR A 460 -24.63 20.65 8.03
CA THR A 460 -23.80 21.51 8.88
C THR A 460 -22.87 20.70 9.75
N HIS A 461 -22.06 21.34 10.58
CA HIS A 461 -21.26 20.65 11.61
C HIS A 461 -22.19 20.13 12.71
N GLY A 462 -22.46 18.84 12.69
CA GLY A 462 -23.34 18.17 13.62
C GLY A 462 -24.12 17.04 12.94
N GLU A 463 -24.95 16.38 13.71
CA GLU A 463 -25.85 15.33 13.20
C GLU A 463 -27.29 15.81 13.30
N HIS A 464 -28.05 15.45 12.26
CA HIS A 464 -29.51 15.55 12.25
C HIS A 464 -30.09 14.14 12.18
N LEU A 465 -31.10 13.86 12.98
CA LEU A 465 -31.73 12.55 13.07
C LEU A 465 -33.19 12.63 12.61
N ALA A 466 -33.60 11.61 11.84
CA ALA A 466 -34.98 11.42 11.48
C ALA A 466 -35.37 9.95 11.65
N ILE A 467 -36.42 9.66 12.44
CA ILE A 467 -36.93 8.33 12.67
C ILE A 467 -38.25 8.21 11.91
N VAL A 468 -38.24 7.50 10.79
CA VAL A 468 -39.42 7.17 10.02
C VAL A 468 -40.05 5.92 10.62
N LYS A 469 -41.31 6.04 11.12
CA LYS A 469 -42.04 4.96 11.78
C LYS A 469 -43.04 4.35 10.83
N SER A 470 -43.07 3.02 10.77
CA SER A 470 -44.06 2.27 10.00
C SER A 470 -45.26 1.85 10.86
N THR A 471 -46.39 1.61 10.23
CA THR A 471 -47.58 1.02 10.87
C THR A 471 -47.34 -0.41 11.40
N ARG A 472 -46.26 -1.07 10.98
CA ARG A 472 -45.84 -2.40 11.41
C ARG A 472 -44.93 -2.42 12.65
N GLY A 473 -44.69 -1.25 13.28
CA GLY A 473 -43.86 -1.13 14.50
C GLY A 473 -42.36 -1.19 14.26
N GLN A 474 -41.92 -1.16 13.00
CA GLN A 474 -40.50 -1.05 12.63
C GLN A 474 -40.13 0.39 12.33
N ASN A 475 -38.86 0.74 12.54
CA ASN A 475 -38.33 2.09 12.36
C ASN A 475 -37.16 2.12 11.39
N LEU A 476 -37.05 3.22 10.65
CA LEU A 476 -35.86 3.58 9.89
C LEU A 476 -35.29 4.86 10.50
N LEU A 477 -34.14 4.75 11.15
CA LEU A 477 -33.38 5.89 11.69
C LEU A 477 -32.37 6.36 10.64
N LEU A 478 -32.56 7.56 10.15
CA LEU A 478 -31.62 8.24 9.27
C LEU A 478 -30.77 9.22 10.12
N ILE A 479 -29.46 9.07 10.05
CA ILE A 479 -28.49 9.96 10.67
C ILE A 479 -27.80 10.72 9.54
N PHE A 480 -28.01 12.04 9.48
CA PHE A 480 -27.39 12.90 8.50
C PHE A 480 -26.21 13.63 9.12
N THR A 481 -25.07 13.63 8.44
CA THR A 481 -23.84 14.25 8.95
C THR A 481 -23.00 14.87 7.83
N CYS A 482 -22.01 15.71 8.16
CA CYS A 482 -21.07 16.22 7.14
C CYS A 482 -20.05 15.15 6.74
N ARG A 483 -19.39 15.35 5.57
CA ARG A 483 -18.30 14.47 5.13
C ARG A 483 -17.19 14.34 6.17
N CYS A 484 -16.82 15.42 6.82
CA CYS A 484 -15.79 15.44 7.88
C CYS A 484 -16.07 14.44 9.00
N ARG A 485 -17.33 14.34 9.45
CA ARG A 485 -17.72 13.38 10.49
C ARG A 485 -17.95 11.97 9.94
N ALA A 486 -18.39 11.83 8.70
CA ALA A 486 -18.45 10.54 8.03
C ALA A 486 -17.03 9.90 7.94
N GLU A 487 -16.00 10.69 7.68
CA GLU A 487 -14.60 10.28 7.72
C GLU A 487 -14.14 9.82 9.10
N LYS A 488 -14.66 10.44 10.15
CA LYS A 488 -14.39 10.14 11.56
C LYS A 488 -15.49 9.26 12.20
N THR A 489 -16.28 8.54 11.38
CA THR A 489 -17.19 7.49 11.85
C THR A 489 -16.43 6.20 11.96
N TRP A 490 -16.42 5.58 13.14
CA TRP A 490 -15.63 4.40 13.46
C TRP A 490 -16.52 3.22 13.79
N ILE A 491 -16.36 2.12 13.04
CA ILE A 491 -16.97 0.83 13.36
C ILE A 491 -15.98 0.11 14.29
N VAL A 492 -16.36 -0.01 15.56
CA VAL A 492 -15.52 -0.65 16.57
C VAL A 492 -15.68 -2.16 16.51
N ASP A 493 -16.92 -2.62 16.50
CA ASP A 493 -17.32 -4.02 16.33
C ASP A 493 -18.68 -4.11 15.62
N GLU A 494 -19.24 -5.32 15.58
CA GLU A 494 -20.53 -5.57 14.93
C GLU A 494 -21.69 -4.78 15.55
N ASP A 495 -21.56 -4.24 16.75
CA ASP A 495 -22.64 -3.59 17.47
C ASP A 495 -22.33 -2.17 17.94
N LEU A 496 -21.09 -1.70 17.79
CA LEU A 496 -20.67 -0.39 18.25
C LEU A 496 -20.16 0.48 17.09
N VAL A 497 -20.87 1.57 16.83
CA VAL A 497 -20.48 2.60 15.86
C VAL A 497 -20.36 3.94 16.57
N LEU A 498 -19.26 4.64 16.38
CA LEU A 498 -18.95 5.94 16.93
C LEU A 498 -18.90 6.98 15.81
N ILE A 499 -19.73 8.04 15.91
CA ILE A 499 -19.71 9.18 14.98
C ILE A 499 -19.12 10.38 15.72
N SER A 500 -17.95 10.83 15.32
CA SER A 500 -17.18 11.80 16.09
C SER A 500 -16.29 12.67 15.20
N ASN A 501 -15.42 13.47 15.80
CA ASN A 501 -14.26 14.09 15.16
C ASN A 501 -12.95 13.42 15.57
N ILE A 502 -12.98 12.36 16.37
CA ILE A 502 -11.79 11.67 16.90
C ILE A 502 -10.87 11.26 15.74
N TYR A 503 -9.60 11.63 15.86
CA TYR A 503 -8.58 11.34 14.85
C TYR A 503 -8.45 9.84 14.60
N TYR A 504 -8.29 9.03 15.66
CA TYR A 504 -8.19 7.57 15.53
C TYR A 504 -8.78 6.87 16.77
N ILE A 505 -9.51 5.79 16.52
CA ILE A 505 -10.07 4.91 17.57
C ILE A 505 -9.28 3.59 17.58
N GLY A 506 -8.59 3.34 18.68
CA GLY A 506 -7.83 2.12 18.93
C GLY A 506 -8.70 0.97 19.46
N ASP A 507 -8.17 0.24 20.44
CA ASP A 507 -8.86 -0.86 21.13
C ASP A 507 -9.95 -0.31 22.03
N SER A 508 -11.18 -0.29 21.54
CA SER A 508 -12.36 0.18 22.25
C SER A 508 -13.41 -0.92 22.34
N ARG A 509 -14.24 -0.90 23.39
CA ARG A 509 -15.23 -1.97 23.65
C ARG A 509 -16.39 -1.47 24.50
N ILE A 510 -17.41 -2.30 24.59
CA ILE A 510 -18.46 -2.19 25.62
C ILE A 510 -18.18 -3.25 26.68
N ASP A 511 -18.01 -2.82 27.92
CA ASP A 511 -17.72 -3.64 29.08
C ASP A 511 -18.74 -3.34 30.19
N GLU A 512 -19.54 -4.33 30.59
CA GLU A 512 -20.58 -4.25 31.63
C GLU A 512 -21.49 -2.98 31.52
N GLY A 513 -21.94 -2.65 30.30
CA GLY A 513 -22.77 -1.45 30.05
C GLY A 513 -22.00 -0.12 29.97
N LYS A 514 -20.68 -0.16 30.07
CA LYS A 514 -19.82 1.01 29.88
C LYS A 514 -19.08 0.93 28.53
N VAL A 515 -19.18 1.99 27.74
CA VAL A 515 -18.34 2.16 26.54
C VAL A 515 -16.98 2.69 26.94
N VAL A 516 -15.92 1.92 26.71
CA VAL A 516 -14.54 2.32 26.94
C VAL A 516 -13.88 2.63 25.62
N ILE A 517 -13.46 3.86 25.41
CA ILE A 517 -12.85 4.36 24.17
C ILE A 517 -11.37 4.64 24.41
N ASN A 518 -10.50 3.94 23.67
CA ASN A 518 -9.09 4.29 23.55
C ASN A 518 -8.87 4.99 22.22
N ALA A 519 -8.32 6.19 22.23
CA ALA A 519 -8.25 7.04 21.06
C ALA A 519 -6.98 7.89 21.00
N GLU A 520 -6.55 8.20 19.78
CA GLU A 520 -5.60 9.28 19.51
C GLU A 520 -6.41 10.54 19.16
N LEU A 521 -6.14 11.64 19.84
CA LEU A 521 -6.84 12.91 19.65
C LEU A 521 -5.93 13.92 18.97
N ASP A 522 -6.48 14.66 18.03
CA ASP A 522 -5.92 15.89 17.46
C ASP A 522 -6.69 17.12 17.95
N GLU A 523 -6.32 18.31 17.48
CA GLU A 523 -6.96 19.57 17.88
C GLU A 523 -8.44 19.66 17.46
N ASP A 524 -8.85 18.91 16.44
CA ASP A 524 -10.21 18.86 15.90
C ASP A 524 -11.07 17.74 16.52
N SER A 525 -10.49 16.86 17.32
CA SER A 525 -11.15 15.65 17.85
C SER A 525 -12.23 15.94 18.89
N CYS A 526 -12.27 17.15 19.43
CA CYS A 526 -13.24 17.55 20.46
C CYS A 526 -14.63 17.84 19.91
N GLY A 527 -15.60 17.82 20.80
CA GLY A 527 -17.00 18.11 20.49
C GLY A 527 -17.92 16.90 20.66
N ARG A 528 -19.04 16.94 19.97
CA ARG A 528 -20.08 15.92 20.10
C ARG A 528 -19.62 14.57 19.57
N LEU A 529 -19.89 13.52 20.34
CA LEU A 529 -19.73 12.11 19.97
C LEU A 529 -21.09 11.43 20.04
N LEU A 530 -21.51 10.76 18.97
CA LEU A 530 -22.65 9.85 18.99
C LEU A 530 -22.17 8.39 19.10
N VAL A 531 -22.86 7.64 19.92
CA VAL A 531 -22.70 6.19 20.08
C VAL A 531 -23.95 5.52 19.56
N VAL A 532 -23.80 4.64 18.59
CA VAL A 532 -24.86 3.86 17.99
C VAL A 532 -24.62 2.39 18.32
N THR A 533 -25.54 1.79 19.09
CA THR A 533 -25.42 0.39 19.56
C THR A 533 -26.80 -0.21 19.87
N SER A 534 -26.94 -1.54 19.77
CA SER A 534 -28.13 -2.26 20.24
C SER A 534 -28.12 -2.50 21.74
N ARG A 535 -26.95 -2.42 22.38
CA ARG A 535 -26.79 -2.64 23.83
C ARG A 535 -27.24 -1.42 24.61
N GLU A 536 -27.79 -1.66 25.79
CA GLU A 536 -28.05 -0.58 26.75
C GLU A 536 -26.72 -0.16 27.37
N ILE A 537 -26.42 1.15 27.34
CA ILE A 537 -25.22 1.71 27.93
C ILE A 537 -25.60 2.70 29.03
N GLU A 538 -24.88 2.63 30.15
CA GLU A 538 -25.10 3.44 31.34
C GLU A 538 -23.97 4.50 31.50
N ALA A 539 -22.80 4.20 30.95
CA ALA A 539 -21.63 5.07 31.08
C ALA A 539 -20.75 5.05 29.81
N ILE A 540 -19.92 6.07 29.66
CA ILE A 540 -18.91 6.17 28.60
C ILE A 540 -17.64 6.79 29.17
N SER A 541 -16.50 6.25 28.82
CA SER A 541 -15.20 6.87 29.11
C SER A 541 -14.35 6.96 27.85
N LEU A 542 -13.59 8.05 27.80
CA LEU A 542 -12.55 8.27 26.80
C LEU A 542 -11.21 8.27 27.55
N GLU A 543 -10.35 7.33 27.23
CA GLU A 543 -9.20 6.99 28.06
C GLU A 543 -9.67 6.74 29.52
N ASP A 544 -9.14 7.45 30.50
CA ASP A 544 -9.49 7.35 31.90
C ASP A 544 -10.56 8.38 32.34
N LEU A 545 -11.10 9.20 31.41
CA LEU A 545 -12.08 10.24 31.73
C LEU A 545 -13.50 9.75 31.47
N ASP A 546 -14.33 9.72 32.53
CA ASP A 546 -15.77 9.50 32.37
C ASP A 546 -16.44 10.75 31.76
N LEU A 547 -17.33 10.51 30.80
CA LEU A 547 -18.07 11.56 30.08
C LEU A 547 -19.56 11.46 30.38
N ASP A 548 -20.24 12.62 30.41
CA ASP A 548 -21.69 12.68 30.57
C ASP A 548 -22.40 12.02 29.39
N LEU A 549 -23.39 11.19 29.66
CA LEU A 549 -24.12 10.42 28.64
C LEU A 549 -25.58 10.89 28.56
N THR A 550 -26.05 11.19 27.35
CA THR A 550 -27.43 11.53 27.04
C THR A 550 -28.02 10.55 26.05
N ARG A 551 -29.14 9.93 26.37
CA ARG A 551 -29.85 9.04 25.42
C ARG A 551 -30.71 9.89 24.48
N LEU A 552 -30.50 9.77 23.17
CA LEU A 552 -31.24 10.48 22.13
C LEU A 552 -32.40 9.63 21.55
N SER A 553 -32.18 8.31 21.44
CA SER A 553 -33.18 7.36 20.99
C SER A 553 -32.90 5.99 21.61
N LYS A 554 -33.68 4.97 21.23
CA LYS A 554 -33.50 3.60 21.72
C LYS A 554 -32.08 3.07 21.52
N TYR A 555 -31.40 3.45 20.42
CA TYR A 555 -30.13 2.93 19.99
C TYR A 555 -29.03 3.99 19.76
N VAL A 556 -29.33 5.25 20.14
CA VAL A 556 -28.38 6.36 19.95
C VAL A 556 -28.21 7.12 21.23
N TYR A 557 -26.97 7.28 21.61
CA TYR A 557 -26.53 8.07 22.77
C TYR A 557 -25.60 9.18 22.30
N ALA A 558 -25.51 10.24 23.05
CA ALA A 558 -24.63 11.36 22.79
C ALA A 558 -23.81 11.72 24.03
N THR A 559 -22.59 12.13 23.80
CA THR A 559 -21.71 12.74 24.79
C THR A 559 -20.93 13.88 24.16
N HIS A 560 -20.16 14.58 24.96
CA HIS A 560 -19.31 15.68 24.50
C HIS A 560 -17.88 15.51 25.01
N ILE A 561 -16.91 15.49 24.08
CA ILE A 561 -15.50 15.46 24.40
C ILE A 561 -15.06 16.89 24.73
N PRO A 562 -14.56 17.13 25.95
CA PRO A 562 -14.24 18.50 26.39
C PRO A 562 -13.01 19.05 25.66
N LEU A 563 -13.03 20.35 25.37
CA LEU A 563 -11.93 21.04 24.67
C LEU A 563 -10.58 20.94 25.41
N SER A 564 -10.60 20.68 26.71
CA SER A 564 -9.39 20.49 27.51
C SER A 564 -8.58 19.27 27.09
N MET A 565 -9.23 18.22 26.55
CA MET A 565 -8.54 17.02 26.06
C MET A 565 -7.81 17.26 24.73
N CYS A 566 -8.30 18.17 23.89
CA CYS A 566 -7.75 18.45 22.57
C CYS A 566 -6.79 19.65 22.55
N ARG A 567 -6.87 20.54 23.53
CA ARG A 567 -5.95 21.68 23.67
C ARG A 567 -4.57 21.32 24.19
N SER A 568 -4.41 20.17 24.77
CA SER A 568 -3.08 19.65 25.10
C SER A 568 -2.44 19.05 23.86
N GLY A 569 -2.12 19.87 22.88
CA GLY A 569 -1.02 19.61 21.98
C GLY A 569 0.26 19.45 22.80
N LYS A 570 0.30 18.47 23.67
CA LYS A 570 1.55 17.82 24.00
C LYS A 570 1.94 17.15 22.70
N ASN A 571 2.64 17.91 21.84
CA ASN A 571 3.73 17.32 21.10
C ASN A 571 4.55 16.61 22.16
N THR A 572 4.20 15.40 22.49
CA THR A 572 5.09 14.48 23.17
C THR A 572 6.17 14.21 22.15
N TYR A 573 7.13 15.12 22.08
CA TYR A 573 8.41 14.82 21.53
C TYR A 573 8.92 13.68 22.41
N HIS A 574 8.69 12.45 21.97
CA HIS A 574 9.47 11.33 22.48
C HIS A 574 10.88 11.64 22.03
N PRO A 575 11.80 11.94 22.96
CA PRO A 575 13.18 12.13 22.56
C PRO A 575 13.56 10.86 21.80
N LEU A 576 13.99 11.01 20.55
CA LEU A 576 14.64 9.94 19.82
C LEU A 576 15.86 9.53 20.66
N GLU A 577 15.78 8.40 21.31
CA GLU A 577 16.97 7.74 21.83
C GLU A 577 17.76 7.28 20.60
N TYR A 578 18.74 8.09 20.19
CA TYR A 578 19.72 7.62 19.23
C TYR A 578 20.92 7.08 20.02
N ARG A 579 21.38 5.91 19.63
CA ARG A 579 22.72 5.42 20.01
C ARG A 579 23.60 5.58 18.79
N LEU A 580 24.71 6.29 18.96
CA LEU A 580 25.79 6.16 18.02
C LEU A 580 26.26 4.70 18.10
N LEU A 581 26.31 4.02 16.96
CA LEU A 581 27.02 2.75 16.87
C LEU A 581 28.50 3.05 17.11
N GLU A 582 28.99 2.70 18.30
CA GLU A 582 30.40 2.92 18.66
C GLU A 582 31.33 2.12 17.76
N ASP A 583 30.86 0.97 17.23
CA ASP A 583 31.57 0.15 16.26
C ASP A 583 30.67 -0.17 15.06
N PRO A 584 30.79 0.57 13.95
CA PRO A 584 30.14 0.15 12.72
C PRO A 584 30.70 -1.23 12.33
N VAL A 585 29.78 -2.18 12.05
CA VAL A 585 30.19 -3.52 11.57
C VAL A 585 30.71 -3.37 10.15
N PHE A 586 32.00 -3.19 10.02
CA PHE A 586 32.67 -3.22 8.72
C PHE A 586 32.98 -4.66 8.35
N HIS A 587 32.57 -5.09 7.19
CA HIS A 587 33.07 -6.32 6.60
C HIS A 587 34.52 -6.09 6.14
N THR A 588 35.47 -6.52 6.94
CA THR A 588 36.88 -6.46 6.55
C THR A 588 37.16 -7.60 5.59
N LEU A 589 37.43 -7.27 4.33
CA LEU A 589 37.77 -8.23 3.30
C LEU A 589 39.26 -8.56 3.39
N THR A 590 39.60 -9.67 3.98
CA THR A 590 40.97 -10.20 3.95
C THR A 590 41.07 -11.26 2.85
N SER A 591 42.07 -11.13 1.99
CA SER A 591 42.46 -12.16 1.01
C SER A 591 41.51 -12.41 -0.17
N ILE A 592 40.76 -11.40 -0.65
CA ILE A 592 39.96 -11.51 -1.87
C ILE A 592 40.64 -10.79 -3.04
N ASN A 593 40.23 -11.16 -4.26
CA ASN A 593 40.60 -10.42 -5.45
C ASN A 593 39.82 -9.10 -5.49
N PRO A 594 40.47 -7.92 -5.30
CA PRO A 594 39.79 -6.65 -5.20
C PRO A 594 39.10 -6.20 -6.51
N SER A 595 39.43 -6.84 -7.64
CA SER A 595 38.82 -6.57 -8.94
C SER A 595 37.68 -7.53 -9.29
N SER A 596 37.12 -8.26 -8.33
CA SER A 596 35.97 -9.14 -8.50
C SER A 596 34.75 -8.57 -7.78
N PRO A 597 33.55 -8.67 -8.37
CA PRO A 597 32.32 -8.33 -7.68
C PRO A 597 32.17 -9.06 -6.34
N LEU A 598 31.50 -8.43 -5.37
CA LEU A 598 31.31 -9.00 -4.03
C LEU A 598 30.69 -10.40 -4.08
N LEU A 599 29.67 -10.62 -4.93
CA LEU A 599 29.01 -11.92 -5.06
C LEU A 599 29.96 -13.05 -5.45
N LYS A 600 30.94 -12.79 -6.33
CA LYS A 600 31.93 -13.79 -6.72
C LYS A 600 32.91 -14.15 -5.59
N ASN A 601 32.98 -13.31 -4.58
CA ASN A 601 33.77 -13.51 -3.38
C ASN A 601 32.94 -14.07 -2.21
N GLY A 602 31.66 -14.42 -2.44
CA GLY A 602 30.76 -14.99 -1.43
C GLY A 602 30.10 -13.98 -0.50
N PHE A 603 30.14 -12.69 -0.83
CA PHE A 603 29.43 -11.64 -0.11
C PHE A 603 28.12 -11.33 -0.80
N TYR A 604 27.03 -11.79 -0.21
CA TYR A 604 25.67 -11.73 -0.79
C TYR A 604 24.83 -10.57 -0.24
N GLU A 605 25.26 -10.01 0.87
CA GLU A 605 24.55 -8.91 1.54
C GLU A 605 25.00 -7.55 0.97
N ASN A 606 24.10 -6.59 0.93
CA ASN A 606 24.42 -5.20 0.69
C ASN A 606 24.90 -4.54 1.99
N GLY A 607 25.69 -3.47 1.89
CA GLY A 607 26.21 -2.81 3.08
C GLY A 607 27.51 -2.03 2.84
N ILE A 608 28.22 -1.77 3.91
CA ILE A 608 29.49 -1.05 3.85
C ILE A 608 30.65 -2.05 3.88
N TYR A 609 31.54 -1.95 2.91
CA TYR A 609 32.70 -2.81 2.73
C TYR A 609 33.98 -1.99 2.81
N VAL A 610 35.01 -2.52 3.46
CA VAL A 610 36.32 -1.87 3.56
C VAL A 610 37.36 -2.70 2.84
N TYR A 611 37.94 -2.13 1.78
CA TYR A 611 39.06 -2.69 1.05
C TYR A 611 40.35 -2.04 1.54
N ARG A 612 41.35 -2.84 1.88
CA ARG A 612 42.69 -2.38 2.23
C ARG A 612 43.69 -2.94 1.24
N LEU A 613 44.40 -2.02 0.58
CA LEU A 613 45.40 -2.34 -0.42
C LEU A 613 46.74 -1.83 0.07
N ARG A 614 47.81 -2.61 -0.09
CA ARG A 614 49.19 -2.16 0.17
C ARG A 614 49.88 -1.98 -1.16
N LEU A 615 50.35 -0.76 -1.40
CA LEU A 615 51.07 -0.37 -2.59
C LEU A 615 52.52 -0.05 -2.18
N HIS A 616 53.47 -0.77 -2.75
CA HIS A 616 54.90 -0.45 -2.54
C HIS A 616 55.39 0.37 -3.74
N LEU A 617 55.91 1.57 -3.44
CA LEU A 617 56.42 2.51 -4.43
C LEU A 617 57.90 2.75 -4.22
N ASP A 618 58.71 2.59 -5.28
CA ASP A 618 60.07 3.10 -5.30
C ASP A 618 60.10 4.59 -5.66
N LYS A 619 61.25 5.24 -5.53
CA LYS A 619 61.41 6.67 -5.77
C LYS A 619 61.01 7.10 -7.20
N LYS A 620 61.27 6.23 -8.20
CA LYS A 620 60.91 6.49 -9.60
C LYS A 620 59.42 6.39 -9.80
N GLN A 621 58.79 5.33 -9.28
CA GLN A 621 57.36 5.10 -9.35
C GLN A 621 56.62 6.26 -8.64
N LEU A 622 57.07 6.69 -7.48
CA LEU A 622 56.49 7.81 -6.77
C LEU A 622 56.59 9.11 -7.62
N GLY A 623 57.76 9.43 -8.18
CA GLY A 623 57.92 10.58 -9.05
C GLY A 623 57.01 10.54 -10.27
N ASP A 624 56.86 9.35 -10.88
CA ASP A 624 55.96 9.14 -12.02
C ASP A 624 54.45 9.31 -11.64
N LEU A 625 54.09 9.14 -10.38
CA LEU A 625 52.72 9.24 -9.88
C LEU A 625 52.34 10.65 -9.44
N LEU A 626 53.25 11.41 -8.84
CA LEU A 626 52.98 12.77 -8.35
C LEU A 626 52.57 13.76 -9.45
N ASP A 627 52.96 13.48 -10.69
CA ASP A 627 52.60 14.28 -11.86
C ASP A 627 51.36 13.75 -12.59
N LYS A 628 50.62 12.77 -12.01
CA LYS A 628 49.51 12.06 -12.67
C LYS A 628 48.25 12.09 -11.83
N HIS A 629 47.12 12.04 -12.51
CA HIS A 629 45.83 11.81 -11.85
C HIS A 629 45.66 10.35 -11.52
N LEU A 630 45.30 10.07 -10.26
CA LEU A 630 44.87 8.79 -9.80
C LEU A 630 43.34 8.73 -9.88
N ALA A 631 42.78 7.65 -10.38
CA ALA A 631 41.35 7.44 -10.40
C ALA A 631 40.99 6.03 -9.98
N LEU A 632 39.97 5.89 -9.19
CA LEU A 632 39.23 4.62 -8.95
C LEU A 632 38.01 4.61 -9.86
N ILE A 633 37.92 3.59 -10.71
CA ILE A 633 36.83 3.46 -11.69
C ILE A 633 36.21 2.05 -11.62
N GLY A 634 34.90 1.94 -11.89
CA GLY A 634 34.21 0.67 -11.94
C GLY A 634 34.00 0.06 -10.56
N PHE A 635 33.25 0.76 -9.75
CA PHE A 635 32.75 0.30 -8.46
C PHE A 635 31.28 0.71 -8.31
N SER A 636 30.58 0.06 -7.41
CA SER A 636 29.19 0.35 -7.15
C SER A 636 28.91 0.20 -5.63
N ASP A 637 28.39 1.25 -4.97
CA ASP A 637 27.80 2.48 -5.51
C ASP A 637 28.62 3.72 -5.16
N TYR A 638 28.79 4.02 -3.87
CA TYR A 638 29.57 5.16 -3.38
C TYR A 638 30.82 4.70 -2.66
N ALA A 639 31.92 5.35 -2.92
CA ALA A 639 33.13 5.04 -2.19
C ALA A 639 33.84 6.30 -1.66
N VAL A 640 34.54 6.12 -0.53
CA VAL A 640 35.45 7.07 0.03
C VAL A 640 36.82 6.40 0.06
N VAL A 641 37.84 7.12 -0.45
CA VAL A 641 39.20 6.62 -0.50
C VAL A 641 40.08 7.43 0.42
N SER A 642 40.91 6.74 1.20
CA SER A 642 42.03 7.34 1.93
C SER A 642 43.35 6.68 1.53
N ILE A 643 44.42 7.46 1.52
CA ILE A 643 45.80 7.02 1.29
C ILE A 643 46.60 7.38 2.53
N ASN A 644 47.21 6.39 3.18
CA ASN A 644 47.94 6.56 4.42
C ASN A 644 47.18 7.29 5.53
N ASN A 645 45.86 6.98 5.63
CA ASN A 645 44.89 7.59 6.53
C ASN A 645 44.50 9.06 6.21
N GLU A 646 44.95 9.61 5.10
CA GLU A 646 44.51 10.91 4.66
C GLU A 646 43.45 10.78 3.55
N TYR A 647 42.43 11.64 3.59
CA TYR A 647 41.38 11.65 2.58
C TYR A 647 41.94 11.91 1.18
N ALA A 648 41.63 11.01 0.25
CA ALA A 648 42.13 11.10 -1.13
C ALA A 648 41.05 11.42 -2.15
N GLY A 649 39.76 11.09 -1.85
CA GLY A 649 38.64 11.37 -2.73
C GLY A 649 37.38 10.57 -2.37
N SER A 650 36.25 10.97 -2.96
CA SER A 650 34.99 10.22 -2.83
C SER A 650 34.09 10.45 -4.04
N GLY A 651 33.20 9.49 -4.34
CA GLY A 651 32.30 9.63 -5.48
C GLY A 651 31.49 8.36 -5.79
N TYR A 652 30.75 8.44 -6.87
CA TYR A 652 29.93 7.35 -7.43
C TYR A 652 30.58 6.83 -8.70
N HIS A 653 30.85 5.54 -8.76
CA HIS A 653 31.39 4.84 -9.94
C HIS A 653 32.73 5.32 -10.45
N TYR A 654 33.13 6.56 -10.11
CA TYR A 654 34.38 7.21 -10.47
C TYR A 654 34.85 8.15 -9.36
N ILE A 655 36.11 8.05 -8.98
CA ILE A 655 36.77 8.95 -8.02
C ILE A 655 38.09 9.38 -8.60
N GLU A 656 38.28 10.69 -8.73
CA GLU A 656 39.60 11.27 -8.90
C GLU A 656 40.25 11.43 -7.52
N MET A 657 41.44 10.87 -7.35
CA MET A 657 42.11 10.79 -6.06
C MET A 657 43.36 11.71 -6.05
N SER A 658 43.57 12.42 -4.92
CA SER A 658 44.84 13.10 -4.67
C SER A 658 45.95 12.07 -4.43
N ALA A 659 47.12 12.33 -5.06
CA ALA A 659 48.35 11.57 -4.86
C ALA A 659 49.25 12.17 -3.77
N ASP A 660 48.85 13.28 -3.13
CA ASP A 660 49.71 14.06 -2.21
C ASP A 660 50.17 13.26 -0.99
N SER A 661 49.37 12.27 -0.55
CA SER A 661 49.67 11.42 0.60
C SER A 661 50.52 10.19 0.27
N LEU A 662 50.91 10.00 -1.01
CA LEU A 662 51.78 8.91 -1.41
C LEU A 662 53.24 9.19 -1.01
N ARG A 663 53.96 8.14 -0.60
CA ARG A 663 55.37 8.21 -0.18
C ARG A 663 56.17 7.02 -0.72
N GLU A 664 57.48 7.17 -0.72
CA GLU A 664 58.39 6.06 -1.01
C GLU A 664 58.23 4.96 0.06
N GLY A 665 58.20 3.69 -0.36
CA GLY A 665 57.96 2.54 0.49
C GLY A 665 56.52 2.09 0.44
N VAL A 666 56.05 1.58 1.59
CA VAL A 666 54.68 1.01 1.70
C VAL A 666 53.65 2.11 1.92
N ASN A 667 52.61 2.13 1.06
CA ASN A 667 51.44 2.97 1.19
C ASN A 667 50.22 2.06 1.43
N GLU A 668 49.35 2.50 2.32
CA GLU A 668 48.05 1.83 2.56
C GLU A 668 46.96 2.66 1.90
N VAL A 669 46.22 2.04 0.98
CA VAL A 669 45.04 2.63 0.35
C VAL A 669 43.84 1.92 0.93
N THR A 670 42.96 2.67 1.59
CA THR A 670 41.71 2.16 2.15
C THR A 670 40.55 2.72 1.31
N VAL A 671 39.69 1.83 0.83
CA VAL A 671 38.43 2.16 0.15
C VAL A 671 37.28 1.72 1.02
N ILE A 672 36.50 2.68 1.49
CA ILE A 672 35.23 2.41 2.18
C ILE A 672 34.16 2.52 1.11
N LEU A 673 33.50 1.41 0.80
CA LEU A 673 32.52 1.29 -0.28
C LEU A 673 31.16 1.00 0.31
N GLU A 674 30.17 1.82 0.00
CA GLU A 674 28.77 1.56 0.24
C GLU A 674 28.18 0.82 -0.95
N SER A 675 27.68 -0.38 -0.72
CA SER A 675 26.96 -1.20 -1.70
C SER A 675 25.48 -1.18 -1.36
N THR A 676 24.68 -0.43 -2.10
CA THR A 676 23.21 -0.42 -1.98
C THR A 676 22.61 -1.61 -2.74
N GLY A 677 21.30 -1.82 -2.67
CA GLY A 677 20.62 -2.98 -3.28
C GLY A 677 20.89 -3.25 -4.76
N HIS A 678 20.25 -4.27 -5.28
CA HIS A 678 20.25 -4.62 -6.70
C HIS A 678 18.96 -4.13 -7.36
N PRO A 679 18.93 -3.97 -8.70
CA PRO A 679 17.69 -3.65 -9.42
C PRO A 679 16.57 -4.64 -9.09
N ASN A 680 15.34 -4.16 -9.03
CA ASN A 680 14.17 -4.99 -8.69
C ASN A 680 13.50 -5.68 -9.89
N ASP A 681 14.01 -5.51 -11.11
CA ASP A 681 13.36 -6.10 -12.30
C ASP A 681 13.52 -7.62 -12.44
N GLY A 682 14.34 -8.25 -11.60
CA GLY A 682 14.53 -9.69 -11.52
C GLY A 682 15.26 -10.33 -12.72
N LEU A 683 15.72 -9.52 -13.66
CA LEU A 683 16.47 -9.95 -14.84
C LEU A 683 17.82 -9.25 -14.95
N LEU A 684 17.93 -8.02 -14.45
CA LEU A 684 19.15 -7.25 -14.52
C LEU A 684 20.05 -7.53 -13.31
N TYR A 685 21.25 -8.01 -13.62
CA TYR A 685 22.32 -8.09 -12.65
C TYR A 685 23.27 -6.90 -12.82
N VAL A 686 23.39 -6.06 -11.81
CA VAL A 686 24.39 -5.01 -11.72
C VAL A 686 25.41 -5.42 -10.66
N PRO A 687 26.70 -5.54 -11.01
CA PRO A 687 27.72 -5.93 -10.04
C PRO A 687 27.80 -4.94 -8.88
N ASN A 688 27.91 -5.43 -7.66
CA ASN A 688 28.26 -4.68 -6.48
C ASN A 688 29.71 -4.90 -6.09
N GLY A 689 30.34 -3.90 -5.47
CA GLY A 689 31.75 -3.94 -5.11
C GLY A 689 32.64 -3.21 -6.12
N ILE A 690 33.95 -3.46 -6.02
CA ILE A 690 34.94 -2.97 -7.01
C ILE A 690 35.06 -4.02 -8.11
N TYR A 691 34.64 -3.70 -9.32
CA TYR A 691 34.71 -4.58 -10.49
C TYR A 691 35.63 -4.00 -11.60
N GLY A 692 36.02 -2.73 -11.47
CA GLY A 692 37.01 -2.07 -12.32
C GLY A 692 38.43 -2.09 -11.73
N GLY A 693 39.08 -0.94 -11.67
CA GLY A 693 40.42 -0.86 -11.17
C GLY A 693 40.87 0.54 -10.81
N VAL A 694 42.10 0.63 -10.32
CA VAL A 694 42.81 1.92 -10.10
C VAL A 694 43.57 2.27 -11.33
N TYR A 695 43.35 3.46 -11.85
CA TYR A 695 43.95 3.96 -13.08
C TYR A 695 44.87 5.13 -12.78
N LEU A 696 45.98 5.20 -13.51
CA LEU A 696 46.98 6.25 -13.45
C LEU A 696 47.05 6.92 -14.82
N GLY A 697 46.86 8.24 -14.90
CA GLY A 697 46.89 8.95 -16.18
C GLY A 697 47.24 10.43 -16.03
N ARG A 698 47.68 11.07 -17.13
CA ARG A 698 47.73 12.53 -17.23
C ARG A 698 46.37 13.09 -17.58
N VAL A 699 46.13 14.36 -17.22
CA VAL A 699 44.92 15.08 -17.70
C VAL A 699 44.93 15.05 -19.23
N GLY A 700 43.95 14.41 -19.85
CA GLY A 700 43.81 14.23 -21.28
C GLY A 700 44.34 12.91 -21.87
N GLU A 701 45.09 12.10 -21.13
CA GLU A 701 45.49 10.75 -21.52
C GLU A 701 45.31 9.77 -20.35
N ILE A 702 44.18 9.09 -20.27
CA ILE A 702 44.00 7.99 -19.31
C ILE A 702 44.64 6.74 -19.92
N ARG A 703 45.80 6.31 -19.43
CA ARG A 703 46.35 5.00 -19.73
C ARG A 703 45.90 4.02 -18.66
N LEU A 704 45.11 3.03 -19.09
CA LEU A 704 44.63 1.95 -18.26
C LEU A 704 45.78 1.03 -17.87
N TYR A 705 46.16 0.99 -16.59
CA TYR A 705 47.09 0.00 -16.07
C TYR A 705 46.26 -1.14 -15.46
N LYS A 706 46.31 -2.28 -16.11
CA LYS A 706 45.59 -3.50 -15.76
C LYS A 706 46.14 -4.11 -14.48
N TRP A 707 45.28 -4.32 -13.46
CA TRP A 707 45.52 -5.38 -12.48
C TRP A 707 45.34 -6.72 -13.20
N ARG A 708 46.45 -7.38 -13.50
CA ARG A 708 46.39 -8.67 -14.20
C ARG A 708 45.80 -9.72 -13.29
N LYS A 709 44.58 -10.14 -13.60
CA LYS A 709 44.14 -11.55 -13.61
C LYS A 709 42.71 -11.80 -14.11
N THR A 710 41.96 -10.84 -14.58
CA THR A 710 40.65 -11.09 -15.24
C THR A 710 40.53 -10.26 -16.50
N GLY A 711 40.17 -10.88 -17.59
CA GLY A 711 40.30 -10.36 -18.95
C GLY A 711 39.29 -9.34 -19.44
N PHE A 712 39.09 -8.23 -18.74
CA PHE A 712 38.23 -7.16 -19.24
C PHE A 712 39.02 -5.83 -19.29
N GLU A 713 39.20 -5.31 -20.49
CA GLU A 713 39.62 -3.93 -20.74
C GLU A 713 38.37 -3.17 -21.17
N ILE A 714 38.01 -2.09 -20.45
CA ILE A 714 37.00 -1.16 -20.89
C ILE A 714 37.73 0.05 -21.50
N PRO A 715 37.56 0.35 -22.78
CA PRO A 715 38.17 1.54 -23.39
C PRO A 715 37.32 2.77 -22.99
N TYR A 716 37.88 3.63 -22.18
CA TYR A 716 37.32 4.96 -21.92
C TYR A 716 38.08 6.01 -22.73
N GLY A 717 37.35 6.78 -23.53
CA GLY A 717 37.82 7.98 -24.21
C GLY A 717 37.10 9.22 -23.72
N PRO A 718 37.57 10.43 -24.02
CA PRO A 718 36.81 11.65 -23.73
C PRO A 718 35.48 11.60 -24.48
N GLY A 719 34.38 11.66 -23.71
CA GLY A 719 32.99 11.57 -24.23
C GLY A 719 32.23 10.32 -23.88
N PHE A 720 32.74 9.43 -23.02
CA PHE A 720 32.01 8.28 -22.53
C PHE A 720 30.91 8.71 -21.56
N ASP A 721 29.68 8.42 -21.93
CA ASP A 721 28.50 8.58 -21.06
C ASP A 721 28.18 7.27 -20.37
N LEU A 722 28.39 7.19 -19.05
CA LEU A 722 28.10 6.01 -18.25
C LEU A 722 26.60 5.71 -18.24
N ALA A 723 25.75 6.73 -18.36
CA ALA A 723 24.30 6.59 -18.42
C ALA A 723 23.86 5.92 -19.73
N GLU A 724 24.49 6.31 -20.85
CA GLU A 724 24.25 5.68 -22.15
C GLU A 724 24.77 4.24 -22.19
N PHE A 725 25.88 3.96 -21.52
CA PHE A 725 26.40 2.59 -21.39
C PHE A 725 25.48 1.68 -20.59
N ILE A 726 24.94 2.17 -19.47
CA ILE A 726 23.99 1.37 -18.65
C ILE A 726 22.69 1.14 -19.41
N ALA A 727 22.23 2.15 -20.17
CA ALA A 727 21.01 2.05 -20.97
C ALA A 727 21.16 1.16 -22.21
N ASN A 728 22.38 1.09 -22.79
CA ASN A 728 22.67 0.32 -23.99
C ASN A 728 24.08 -0.27 -23.98
N PRO A 729 24.33 -1.37 -23.25
CA PRO A 729 25.67 -1.97 -23.12
C PRO A 729 26.16 -2.72 -24.38
N GLU A 730 25.26 -3.08 -25.31
CA GLU A 730 25.62 -3.90 -26.49
C GLU A 730 26.76 -3.37 -27.34
N PRO A 731 26.84 -2.05 -27.68
CA PRO A 731 27.95 -1.56 -28.52
C PRO A 731 29.32 -1.71 -27.85
N VAL A 732 29.37 -1.53 -26.51
CA VAL A 732 30.61 -1.65 -25.76
C VAL A 732 31.01 -3.11 -25.57
N ILE A 733 30.04 -3.98 -25.31
CA ILE A 733 30.26 -5.45 -25.22
C ILE A 733 30.77 -5.98 -26.55
N LYS A 734 30.25 -5.52 -27.68
CA LYS A 734 30.69 -5.88 -29.01
C LYS A 734 32.12 -5.42 -29.32
N ALA A 735 32.44 -4.17 -28.95
CA ALA A 735 33.80 -3.64 -29.08
C ALA A 735 34.83 -4.31 -28.16
N LEU A 736 34.39 -4.98 -27.09
CA LEU A 736 35.24 -5.75 -26.18
C LEU A 736 35.46 -7.20 -26.67
N GLN A 737 34.62 -7.69 -27.58
CA GLN A 737 34.72 -9.02 -28.16
C GLN A 737 35.56 -9.03 -29.45
N GLU A 738 35.69 -7.88 -30.12
CA GLU A 738 36.60 -7.63 -31.22
C GLU A 738 38.00 -7.21 -30.70
#